data_07556b1029592c99e75223b609d9d0e6
#
_entry.id   07556b1029592c99e75223b609d9d0e6
#
_cell.length_a   1.000
_cell.length_b   1.000
_cell.length_c   1.000
_cell.angle_alpha   90.00
_cell.angle_beta   90.00
_cell.angle_gamma   90.00
#
_symmetry.space_group_name_H-M   'P 1'
#
loop_
_entity.id
_entity.type
_entity.pdbx_description
1 polymer ?
#
loop_
_entity_poly.entity_id
_entity_poly.type
_entity_poly.pdbx_seq_one_letter_code
_entity_poly.pdbx_strand_id
1 'polypeptide(L)'
;MSEAEESQENRIVDVSVKDPVCGMAVNPVEARGKAHHEGETHYFCSPACMHKFVSSPEKYLSTGQKNQATAVVQIGVAPKLDKDPVCGMNVDPSTAAASVGYEGKLYHFCSRGCAEKFRGDPEKYLSPNYKPGGMGAMVQLGAKPVQISSSGSVAEKPPTITLASADAPSLRSPAVTGAGASPAYVCPMDPEVRQAQPGACPKCGMALELEIPLAATKTQWTCPMHPEIVREGPGACPICGMALEPKTVTAAREENPELRDMTRRFWTSVLLGVPLVAYAMLRMGPLAHVLKPGAGTWLELALATPIVLWCGWPFFARGWASVKFRSPNMFTLIAMGVGVAYVYSAVATIAPGIFPETMRGMHGQPEVYFEAAAAIIALVLLGQVLELRARSRTSSAIRALLDLSPKLARIMRDDGSEYDVPLDQVKVGDKLRVRPGEKIPTDGLVLDGLSSVDEAMVTGESIPVEKGMGDKVIGATVNGTGWLLMRAERVGSETLLAQIVQMVSQAQRSRAPIQRLADKVAAWFVPAVLAVAVSTFTVWLIWGPEPRLAHAIINAVAVLIIACPCALGLATPMAIMVGTGRGARGGVLIKNAEALETLAKVDTLVLDKTGTLTQGSPELMTVVAFGGETEDRVVRLVASLERGSEHPLGAAIVEAAEASGIHLIPPDGFRSLTGRGVVGMIGGHEVAAGNERLLEELHIDMGELKPKAEAMRNGGETVVFASVDGRAAGLLGIADPVKPEAAQAVRDLRHEGLRVVMLTGDNETTAAAVARQVGISEFEGGVLPDHKAEVVKKLQRQGRVVAMAGDGINDAPALAQAQVGVAMGTGTDVAMESAGITLLKGDLAALVRARRLSRAVMRNIKQNLFFAFIYNSLGVPLAAGILYPKFGILLSPIIAAAAMSFSSVSVISNALRLRRVKL
;
A
#
# COMPACT_ATOMS: atom_id res chain seq x y z
N MET A 1 -47.29 -39.89 -8.78
CA MET A 1 -47.43 -39.15 -10.04
C MET A 1 -47.86 -37.76 -9.64
N SER A 2 -46.99 -36.81 -9.72
CA SER A 2 -46.99 -35.39 -9.47
C SER A 2 -45.86 -35.02 -8.51
N GLU A 3 -44.74 -34.70 -9.05
CA GLU A 3 -43.61 -33.98 -8.44
C GLU A 3 -42.32 -34.25 -9.25
N ALA A 4 -42.34 -34.00 -10.56
CA ALA A 4 -41.16 -34.15 -11.39
C ALA A 4 -41.28 -33.36 -12.72
N GLU A 5 -41.88 -32.17 -12.73
CA GLU A 5 -41.98 -31.32 -13.90
C GLU A 5 -41.94 -29.81 -13.54
N GLU A 6 -40.92 -29.38 -12.76
CA GLU A 6 -40.69 -27.95 -12.53
C GLU A 6 -39.21 -27.71 -12.18
N SER A 7 -38.28 -28.02 -13.09
CA SER A 7 -36.90 -27.50 -13.00
C SER A 7 -36.13 -27.63 -14.33
N GLN A 8 -36.72 -27.17 -15.42
CA GLN A 8 -36.06 -27.07 -16.72
C GLN A 8 -36.42 -25.76 -17.41
N GLU A 9 -36.11 -24.62 -16.80
CA GLU A 9 -36.04 -23.34 -17.50
C GLU A 9 -35.09 -22.43 -16.73
N ASN A 10 -33.84 -22.36 -17.19
CA ASN A 10 -32.95 -21.22 -17.24
C ASN A 10 -31.47 -21.67 -17.30
N ARG A 11 -31.11 -22.31 -18.42
CA ARG A 11 -29.71 -22.28 -18.87
C ARG A 11 -29.63 -21.28 -20.02
N ILE A 12 -29.26 -20.03 -19.68
CA ILE A 12 -28.85 -19.02 -20.65
C ILE A 12 -27.51 -19.52 -21.24
N VAL A 13 -27.57 -19.96 -22.49
CA VAL A 13 -26.38 -20.24 -23.31
C VAL A 13 -25.82 -18.88 -23.70
N ASP A 14 -24.67 -18.55 -23.24
CA ASP A 14 -23.95 -17.34 -23.58
C ASP A 14 -23.39 -17.45 -25.00
N VAL A 15 -24.15 -16.98 -25.98
CA VAL A 15 -23.76 -16.96 -27.37
C VAL A 15 -23.04 -15.66 -27.66
N SER A 16 -21.72 -15.67 -27.66
CA SER A 16 -20.91 -14.53 -28.07
C SER A 16 -20.52 -14.63 -29.55
N VAL A 17 -20.68 -13.54 -30.29
CA VAL A 17 -20.31 -13.39 -31.71
C VAL A 17 -19.12 -12.44 -31.81
N LYS A 18 -18.20 -12.63 -32.75
CA LYS A 18 -17.06 -11.73 -32.92
C LYS A 18 -17.43 -10.51 -33.76
N ASP A 19 -17.08 -9.31 -33.29
CA ASP A 19 -17.13 -8.05 -34.04
C ASP A 19 -16.21 -8.16 -35.30
N PRO A 20 -16.73 -8.01 -36.52
CA PRO A 20 -15.95 -8.21 -37.75
C PRO A 20 -14.86 -7.15 -37.96
N VAL A 21 -14.88 -6.01 -37.23
CA VAL A 21 -13.91 -4.93 -37.38
C VAL A 21 -12.73 -5.07 -36.40
N CYS A 22 -13.01 -5.43 -35.15
CA CYS A 22 -11.99 -5.49 -34.11
C CYS A 22 -11.75 -6.89 -33.53
N GLY A 23 -12.59 -7.90 -33.87
CA GLY A 23 -12.44 -9.28 -33.40
C GLY A 23 -12.88 -9.55 -31.97
N MET A 24 -13.39 -8.56 -31.24
CA MET A 24 -13.89 -8.74 -29.88
C MET A 24 -15.15 -9.60 -29.84
N ALA A 25 -15.27 -10.42 -28.78
CA ALA A 25 -16.48 -11.18 -28.51
C ALA A 25 -17.60 -10.23 -28.05
N VAL A 26 -18.75 -10.29 -28.72
CA VAL A 26 -19.91 -9.44 -28.42
C VAL A 26 -21.13 -10.34 -28.19
N ASN A 27 -21.81 -10.12 -27.06
CA ASN A 27 -23.09 -10.76 -26.82
C ASN A 27 -24.15 -10.07 -27.70
N PRO A 28 -24.87 -10.80 -28.57
CA PRO A 28 -25.87 -10.22 -29.47
C PRO A 28 -26.99 -9.43 -28.78
N VAL A 29 -27.28 -9.75 -27.52
CA VAL A 29 -28.30 -9.07 -26.71
C VAL A 29 -27.83 -7.72 -26.21
N GLU A 30 -26.50 -7.59 -25.94
CA GLU A 30 -25.88 -6.41 -25.39
C GLU A 30 -25.04 -5.61 -26.42
N ALA A 31 -25.10 -5.96 -27.67
CA ALA A 31 -24.32 -5.34 -28.71
C ALA A 31 -24.65 -3.85 -28.87
N ARG A 32 -23.61 -3.00 -28.83
CA ARG A 32 -23.72 -1.55 -28.93
C ARG A 32 -23.91 -1.04 -30.37
N GLY A 33 -23.88 -1.92 -31.35
CA GLY A 33 -24.20 -1.65 -32.77
C GLY A 33 -24.61 -2.90 -33.50
N LYS A 34 -25.52 -2.77 -34.46
CA LYS A 34 -25.99 -3.84 -35.34
C LYS A 34 -26.07 -3.32 -36.78
N ALA A 35 -25.53 -4.06 -37.77
CA ALA A 35 -25.66 -3.74 -39.18
C ALA A 35 -26.03 -4.99 -39.97
N HIS A 36 -26.88 -4.82 -41.02
CA HIS A 36 -27.26 -5.88 -41.94
C HIS A 36 -26.46 -5.73 -43.23
N HIS A 37 -25.79 -6.79 -43.63
CA HIS A 37 -25.09 -6.85 -44.92
C HIS A 37 -25.22 -8.24 -45.52
N GLU A 38 -25.59 -8.30 -46.79
CA GLU A 38 -25.83 -9.54 -47.60
C GLU A 38 -26.74 -10.58 -46.90
N GLY A 39 -27.74 -10.12 -46.12
CA GLY A 39 -28.72 -11.01 -45.46
C GLY A 39 -28.28 -11.52 -44.08
N GLU A 40 -27.07 -11.20 -43.63
CA GLU A 40 -26.57 -11.52 -42.31
C GLU A 40 -26.56 -10.31 -41.37
N THR A 41 -26.79 -10.55 -40.07
CA THR A 41 -26.73 -9.51 -39.05
C THR A 41 -25.40 -9.59 -38.30
N HIS A 42 -24.60 -8.54 -38.42
CA HIS A 42 -23.33 -8.40 -37.71
C HIS A 42 -23.50 -7.54 -36.47
N TYR A 43 -22.87 -7.96 -35.36
CA TYR A 43 -22.93 -7.31 -34.06
C TYR A 43 -21.57 -6.66 -33.72
N PHE A 44 -21.61 -5.46 -33.17
CA PHE A 44 -20.41 -4.63 -32.90
C PHE A 44 -20.30 -4.24 -31.45
N CYS A 45 -19.07 -4.24 -30.95
CA CYS A 45 -18.75 -3.83 -29.60
C CYS A 45 -18.96 -2.31 -29.37
N SER A 46 -18.95 -1.51 -30.45
CA SER A 46 -19.12 -0.07 -30.39
C SER A 46 -19.74 0.50 -31.67
N PRO A 47 -20.40 1.68 -31.59
CA PRO A 47 -20.89 2.40 -32.76
C PRO A 47 -19.80 2.73 -33.79
N ALA A 48 -18.58 2.99 -33.34
CA ALA A 48 -17.44 3.29 -34.20
C ALA A 48 -17.04 2.07 -35.05
N CYS A 49 -17.09 0.86 -34.51
CA CYS A 49 -16.87 -0.38 -35.29
C CYS A 49 -17.99 -0.59 -36.32
N MET A 50 -19.25 -0.36 -35.95
CA MET A 50 -20.37 -0.42 -36.86
C MET A 50 -20.21 0.58 -38.00
N HIS A 51 -19.87 1.86 -37.75
CA HIS A 51 -19.64 2.86 -38.77
C HIS A 51 -18.52 2.48 -39.75
N LYS A 52 -17.40 1.95 -39.22
CA LYS A 52 -16.28 1.47 -40.07
C LYS A 52 -16.68 0.29 -40.92
N PHE A 53 -17.51 -0.60 -40.42
CA PHE A 53 -18.03 -1.71 -41.17
C PHE A 53 -18.98 -1.25 -42.29
N VAL A 54 -19.97 -0.39 -41.98
CA VAL A 54 -20.95 0.15 -42.92
C VAL A 54 -20.30 0.96 -44.05
N SER A 55 -19.20 1.68 -43.75
CA SER A 55 -18.46 2.47 -44.75
C SER A 55 -17.62 1.62 -45.70
N SER A 56 -17.25 0.40 -45.37
CA SER A 56 -16.43 -0.49 -46.20
C SER A 56 -16.58 -1.96 -45.79
N PRO A 57 -17.74 -2.59 -45.96
CA PRO A 57 -18.02 -3.97 -45.51
C PRO A 57 -17.07 -5.01 -46.11
N GLU A 58 -16.78 -4.90 -47.39
CA GLU A 58 -15.92 -5.83 -48.15
C GLU A 58 -14.50 -5.93 -47.53
N LYS A 59 -14.00 -4.84 -46.95
CA LYS A 59 -12.69 -4.81 -46.32
C LYS A 59 -12.62 -5.71 -45.08
N TYR A 60 -13.70 -5.89 -44.36
CA TYR A 60 -13.77 -6.64 -43.13
C TYR A 60 -14.35 -8.05 -43.28
N LEU A 61 -14.99 -8.33 -44.42
CA LEU A 61 -15.50 -9.64 -44.78
C LEU A 61 -14.57 -10.43 -45.71
N SER A 62 -13.68 -9.76 -46.46
CA SER A 62 -12.73 -10.37 -47.40
C SER A 62 -11.51 -11.03 -46.76
N THR A 63 -11.28 -10.89 -45.42
CA THR A 63 -10.27 -11.66 -44.71
C THR A 63 -10.89 -13.00 -44.26
N GLY A 64 -10.95 -13.89 -45.21
CA GLY A 64 -11.71 -15.11 -45.15
C GLY A 64 -11.42 -16.06 -44.03
N GLN A 65 -12.48 -16.58 -43.48
CA GLN A 65 -12.62 -18.05 -43.34
C GLN A 65 -14.10 -18.43 -43.14
N LYS A 66 -14.64 -19.06 -44.15
CA LYS A 66 -15.75 -19.98 -43.99
C LYS A 66 -15.31 -21.07 -43.03
N ASN A 67 -15.92 -21.17 -41.88
CA ASN A 67 -15.90 -22.39 -41.09
C ASN A 67 -17.26 -22.64 -40.46
N GLN A 68 -17.82 -23.72 -40.94
CA GLN A 68 -19.03 -24.35 -40.46
C GLN A 68 -18.92 -24.79 -39.01
N ALA A 69 -20.00 -24.65 -38.31
CA ALA A 69 -20.23 -25.20 -37.01
C ALA A 69 -20.08 -26.71 -36.97
N THR A 70 -19.22 -27.23 -36.13
CA THR A 70 -19.37 -28.58 -35.57
C THR A 70 -18.78 -28.52 -34.13
N ALA A 71 -19.67 -28.68 -33.18
CA ALA A 71 -19.31 -28.82 -31.76
C ALA A 71 -18.67 -30.19 -31.54
N VAL A 72 -17.43 -30.21 -31.07
CA VAL A 72 -16.83 -31.33 -30.36
C VAL A 72 -16.10 -30.82 -29.13
N VAL A 73 -16.60 -31.22 -27.99
CA VAL A 73 -15.95 -31.06 -26.67
C VAL A 73 -14.70 -31.90 -26.66
N GLN A 74 -13.54 -31.31 -26.51
CA GLN A 74 -12.33 -32.02 -26.05
C GLN A 74 -11.67 -31.31 -24.89
N ILE A 75 -11.48 -32.08 -23.87
CA ILE A 75 -10.79 -31.77 -22.61
C ILE A 75 -9.29 -31.56 -22.88
N GLY A 76 -8.70 -30.57 -22.24
CA GLY A 76 -7.41 -29.97 -22.37
C GLY A 76 -6.21 -30.90 -22.57
N VAL A 77 -5.42 -30.53 -23.58
CA VAL A 77 -3.98 -30.82 -23.65
C VAL A 77 -3.28 -29.48 -23.82
N ALA A 78 -2.27 -29.22 -22.99
CA ALA A 78 -1.48 -28.00 -23.05
C ALA A 78 -0.87 -27.79 -24.45
N PRO A 79 -0.81 -26.56 -25.00
CA PRO A 79 -0.26 -26.31 -26.30
C PRO A 79 1.23 -26.68 -26.34
N LYS A 80 1.63 -27.42 -27.37
CA LYS A 80 3.00 -27.81 -27.63
C LYS A 80 3.75 -26.55 -28.08
N LEU A 81 4.57 -25.99 -27.21
CA LEU A 81 5.41 -24.83 -27.52
C LEU A 81 6.63 -25.29 -28.35
N ASP A 82 6.87 -24.63 -29.49
CA ASP A 82 8.07 -24.80 -30.31
C ASP A 82 9.23 -23.94 -29.76
N LYS A 83 10.48 -24.40 -29.97
CA LYS A 83 11.66 -23.62 -29.62
C LYS A 83 12.16 -22.84 -30.81
N ASP A 84 12.37 -21.52 -30.65
CA ASP A 84 13.04 -20.67 -31.64
C ASP A 84 14.48 -21.16 -31.80
N PRO A 85 14.87 -21.61 -33.03
CA PRO A 85 16.20 -22.20 -33.24
C PRO A 85 17.35 -21.20 -33.10
N VAL A 86 17.08 -19.89 -33.16
CA VAL A 86 18.10 -18.84 -33.06
C VAL A 86 18.41 -18.46 -31.63
N CYS A 87 17.37 -18.28 -30.78
CA CYS A 87 17.54 -17.79 -29.41
C CYS A 87 17.11 -18.78 -28.32
N GLY A 88 16.44 -19.88 -28.66
CA GLY A 88 16.05 -20.95 -27.74
C GLY A 88 14.79 -20.63 -26.91
N MET A 89 14.10 -19.52 -27.15
CA MET A 89 12.86 -19.19 -26.47
C MET A 89 11.70 -20.09 -26.92
N ASN A 90 10.81 -20.42 -25.99
CA ASN A 90 9.58 -21.15 -26.32
C ASN A 90 8.61 -20.20 -27.02
N VAL A 91 8.10 -20.62 -28.17
CA VAL A 91 7.18 -19.86 -29.02
C VAL A 91 5.92 -20.69 -29.24
N ASP A 92 4.77 -20.09 -29.01
CA ASP A 92 3.50 -20.68 -29.39
C ASP A 92 3.32 -20.51 -30.89
N PRO A 93 3.17 -21.62 -31.68
CA PRO A 93 2.99 -21.56 -33.11
C PRO A 93 1.84 -20.66 -33.58
N SER A 94 0.79 -20.50 -32.76
CA SER A 94 -0.38 -19.70 -33.10
C SER A 94 -0.15 -18.19 -32.95
N THR A 95 0.84 -17.77 -32.11
CA THR A 95 1.15 -16.37 -31.81
C THR A 95 2.57 -15.97 -32.20
N ALA A 96 3.27 -16.81 -32.96
CA ALA A 96 4.64 -16.57 -33.39
C ALA A 96 4.80 -15.26 -34.18
N ALA A 97 5.80 -14.44 -33.83
CA ALA A 97 6.07 -13.17 -34.52
C ALA A 97 6.51 -13.31 -35.97
N ALA A 98 7.04 -14.48 -36.37
CA ALA A 98 7.33 -14.88 -37.73
C ALA A 98 7.46 -16.40 -37.83
N SER A 99 7.22 -16.96 -39.02
CA SER A 99 7.44 -18.37 -39.33
C SER A 99 8.20 -18.50 -40.67
N VAL A 100 9.16 -19.45 -40.71
CA VAL A 100 9.98 -19.70 -41.91
C VAL A 100 10.00 -21.19 -42.21
N GLY A 101 9.68 -21.55 -43.44
CA GLY A 101 9.79 -22.92 -43.93
C GLY A 101 11.23 -23.20 -44.39
N TYR A 102 11.83 -24.31 -43.95
CA TYR A 102 13.14 -24.78 -44.40
C TYR A 102 13.13 -26.31 -44.42
N GLU A 103 13.56 -26.91 -45.56
CA GLU A 103 13.56 -28.37 -45.79
C GLU A 103 12.24 -29.08 -45.46
N GLY A 104 11.09 -28.45 -45.82
CA GLY A 104 9.79 -29.03 -45.62
C GLY A 104 9.23 -28.94 -44.18
N LYS A 105 9.97 -28.32 -43.27
CA LYS A 105 9.56 -28.11 -41.87
C LYS A 105 9.36 -26.63 -41.61
N LEU A 106 8.31 -26.31 -40.81
CA LEU A 106 8.00 -24.94 -40.42
C LEU A 106 8.64 -24.65 -39.05
N TYR A 107 9.40 -23.56 -38.97
CA TYR A 107 10.04 -23.08 -37.73
C TYR A 107 9.38 -21.76 -37.29
N HIS A 108 9.11 -21.65 -35.98
CA HIS A 108 8.44 -20.50 -35.40
C HIS A 108 9.43 -19.65 -34.58
N PHE A 109 9.36 -18.32 -34.71
CA PHE A 109 10.31 -17.37 -34.14
C PHE A 109 9.64 -16.38 -33.21
N CYS A 110 10.31 -16.07 -32.11
CA CYS A 110 9.86 -15.10 -31.11
C CYS A 110 9.89 -13.65 -31.62
N SER A 111 10.67 -13.38 -32.68
CA SER A 111 10.80 -12.07 -33.31
C SER A 111 11.15 -12.15 -34.80
N ARG A 112 10.82 -11.09 -35.56
CA ARG A 112 11.21 -10.97 -36.96
C ARG A 112 12.73 -11.01 -37.16
N GLY A 113 13.49 -10.43 -36.22
CA GLY A 113 14.95 -10.44 -36.29
C GLY A 113 15.55 -11.84 -36.11
N CYS A 114 14.91 -12.75 -35.35
CA CYS A 114 15.33 -14.16 -35.30
C CYS A 114 15.04 -14.86 -36.61
N ALA A 115 13.88 -14.62 -37.21
CA ALA A 115 13.52 -15.18 -38.53
C ALA A 115 14.45 -14.72 -39.65
N GLU A 116 14.89 -13.46 -39.66
CA GLU A 116 15.87 -12.91 -40.62
C GLU A 116 17.23 -13.52 -40.46
N LYS A 117 17.73 -13.69 -39.22
CA LYS A 117 18.98 -14.37 -38.91
C LYS A 117 18.95 -15.82 -39.38
N PHE A 118 17.85 -16.50 -39.15
CA PHE A 118 17.66 -17.88 -39.57
C PHE A 118 17.64 -18.00 -41.11
N ARG A 119 16.96 -17.08 -41.83
CA ARG A 119 16.96 -17.04 -43.31
C ARG A 119 18.35 -16.83 -43.90
N GLY A 120 19.20 -16.04 -43.20
CA GLY A 120 20.56 -15.76 -43.66
C GLY A 120 21.50 -16.96 -43.59
N ASP A 121 21.30 -17.88 -42.62
CA ASP A 121 22.18 -19.05 -42.46
C ASP A 121 21.44 -20.15 -41.65
N PRO A 122 20.48 -20.90 -42.26
CA PRO A 122 19.68 -21.92 -41.58
C PRO A 122 20.51 -23.08 -41.04
N GLU A 123 21.54 -23.52 -41.76
CA GLU A 123 22.38 -24.65 -41.41
C GLU A 123 23.15 -24.43 -40.10
N LYS A 124 23.59 -23.21 -39.87
CA LYS A 124 24.24 -22.80 -38.62
C LYS A 124 23.36 -22.98 -37.41
N TYR A 125 22.07 -22.61 -37.49
CA TYR A 125 21.16 -22.64 -36.38
C TYR A 125 20.52 -24.00 -36.15
N LEU A 126 20.57 -24.87 -37.12
CA LEU A 126 20.11 -26.27 -37.05
C LEU A 126 21.23 -27.27 -36.77
N SER A 127 22.48 -26.81 -36.72
CA SER A 127 23.62 -27.69 -36.51
C SER A 127 23.62 -28.25 -35.07
N PRO A 128 24.03 -29.56 -34.88
CA PRO A 128 24.04 -30.18 -33.55
C PRO A 128 24.94 -29.48 -32.52
N ASN A 129 25.89 -28.68 -32.98
CA ASN A 129 26.85 -27.95 -32.14
C ASN A 129 26.42 -26.54 -31.79
N TYR A 130 25.30 -26.03 -32.36
CA TYR A 130 24.78 -24.72 -32.04
C TYR A 130 23.98 -24.77 -30.74
N LYS A 131 24.44 -24.03 -29.72
CA LYS A 131 23.67 -23.79 -28.49
C LYS A 131 23.00 -22.43 -28.59
N PRO A 132 21.67 -22.36 -28.62
CA PRO A 132 20.98 -21.10 -28.59
C PRO A 132 21.32 -20.33 -27.30
N GLY A 133 21.97 -19.17 -27.45
CA GLY A 133 22.35 -18.35 -26.31
C GLY A 133 21.13 -17.65 -25.70
N GLY A 134 20.76 -18.06 -24.48
CA GLY A 134 19.89 -17.23 -23.64
C GLY A 134 20.58 -15.87 -23.43
N MET A 135 19.80 -14.77 -23.31
CA MET A 135 20.22 -13.38 -23.14
C MET A 135 21.49 -13.24 -22.28
N GLY A 136 22.62 -12.88 -22.88
CA GLY A 136 23.87 -12.63 -22.18
C GLY A 136 25.13 -12.76 -23.04
N ALA A 137 25.15 -12.14 -24.23
CA ALA A 137 26.43 -11.92 -24.91
C ALA A 137 26.42 -10.54 -25.57
N MET A 138 26.85 -9.53 -24.83
CA MET A 138 27.27 -8.26 -25.40
C MET A 138 28.52 -8.48 -26.26
N VAL A 139 28.47 -7.95 -27.46
CA VAL A 139 29.53 -7.90 -28.45
C VAL A 139 30.75 -7.23 -27.85
N GLN A 140 31.84 -7.97 -27.70
CA GLN A 140 33.19 -7.42 -27.52
C GLN A 140 33.73 -6.98 -28.88
N LEU A 141 33.80 -5.67 -29.08
CA LEU A 141 34.66 -5.06 -30.08
C LEU A 141 36.07 -4.96 -29.49
N GLY A 142 37.00 -5.56 -30.16
CA GLY A 142 38.37 -5.65 -29.71
C GLY A 142 39.10 -4.31 -29.71
N ALA A 143 39.76 -4.00 -28.60
CA ALA A 143 40.86 -3.05 -28.55
C ALA A 143 42.03 -3.72 -27.80
N LYS A 144 43.20 -3.69 -28.42
CA LYS A 144 44.46 -4.21 -27.92
C LYS A 144 44.89 -3.49 -26.62
N PRO A 145 45.58 -4.17 -25.69
CA PRO A 145 46.09 -3.51 -24.49
C PRO A 145 47.37 -2.73 -24.82
N VAL A 146 47.38 -1.45 -24.39
CA VAL A 146 48.61 -0.66 -24.32
C VAL A 146 49.16 -0.77 -22.91
N GLN A 147 50.35 -1.32 -22.78
CA GLN A 147 51.19 -1.29 -21.59
C GLN A 147 51.70 0.11 -21.35
N ILE A 148 51.54 0.66 -20.15
CA ILE A 148 52.33 1.79 -19.70
C ILE A 148 53.08 1.38 -18.42
N SER A 149 54.38 1.42 -18.56
CA SER A 149 55.35 1.19 -17.51
C SER A 149 55.42 2.34 -16.51
N SER A 150 55.72 1.94 -15.27
CA SER A 150 56.08 2.79 -14.14
C SER A 150 57.41 3.49 -14.32
N SER A 151 57.52 4.78 -13.95
CA SER A 151 58.71 5.30 -13.26
C SER A 151 58.53 6.79 -12.85
N GLY A 152 59.00 7.11 -11.65
CA GLY A 152 59.64 8.38 -11.34
C GLY A 152 58.89 9.37 -10.47
N SER A 153 58.95 9.23 -9.17
CA SER A 153 59.39 10.15 -8.11
C SER A 153 59.54 11.64 -8.45
N VAL A 154 59.07 12.57 -7.58
CA VAL A 154 59.84 13.43 -6.67
C VAL A 154 58.91 14.46 -5.99
N ALA A 155 59.25 14.75 -4.75
CA ALA A 155 58.60 15.64 -3.78
C ALA A 155 58.72 17.11 -4.08
N GLU A 156 57.81 17.90 -3.51
CA GLU A 156 58.23 19.11 -2.77
C GLU A 156 57.07 19.77 -1.97
N LYS A 157 57.33 20.06 -0.72
CA LYS A 157 56.66 20.92 0.28
C LYS A 157 57.56 22.17 0.43
N PRO A 158 57.19 23.23 1.19
CA PRO A 158 56.02 23.97 1.64
C PRO A 158 56.10 25.48 1.29
N PRO A 159 55.55 26.51 1.94
CA PRO A 159 55.61 26.78 3.38
C PRO A 159 54.36 27.38 4.07
N THR A 160 54.37 27.27 5.37
CA THR A 160 53.60 27.85 6.43
C THR A 160 53.74 29.35 6.59
N ILE A 161 52.63 30.07 6.95
CA ILE A 161 52.73 31.31 7.74
C ILE A 161 51.61 31.34 8.77
N THR A 162 51.97 31.54 10.00
CA THR A 162 51.25 31.71 11.24
C THR A 162 50.86 33.16 11.55
N LEU A 163 49.81 33.35 12.33
CA LEU A 163 49.59 34.24 13.47
C LEU A 163 48.16 34.80 13.51
N ALA A 164 47.40 34.65 14.46
CA ALA A 164 47.31 34.67 15.92
C ALA A 164 46.19 35.63 16.39
N SER A 165 45.40 35.13 17.34
CA SER A 165 44.60 35.81 18.42
C SER A 165 43.34 36.57 18.00
N ALA A 166 42.20 36.54 18.71
CA ALA A 166 41.85 36.11 20.08
C ALA A 166 40.31 36.06 20.22
N ASP A 167 39.90 35.13 21.11
CA ASP A 167 38.78 35.15 22.04
C ASP A 167 37.31 35.43 21.60
N ALA A 168 36.47 34.40 21.71
CA ALA A 168 35.43 34.16 22.69
C ALA A 168 34.46 33.08 22.22
N PRO A 169 33.72 32.35 23.06
CA PRO A 169 33.34 30.93 22.84
C PRO A 169 31.99 30.83 22.10
N SER A 170 31.99 30.10 21.00
CA SER A 170 30.76 29.66 20.32
C SER A 170 30.61 28.15 20.41
N LEU A 171 29.43 27.75 20.83
CA LEU A 171 28.95 26.37 20.89
C LEU A 171 29.20 25.64 19.54
N ARG A 172 29.99 24.61 19.59
CA ARG A 172 30.26 23.76 18.42
C ARG A 172 29.14 22.76 18.21
N SER A 173 28.46 22.86 17.06
CA SER A 173 27.76 21.73 16.45
C SER A 173 28.71 20.92 15.57
N PRO A 174 28.54 19.59 15.46
CA PRO A 174 29.53 18.73 14.78
C PRO A 174 29.49 18.92 13.26
N ALA A 175 30.67 19.02 12.68
CA ALA A 175 30.90 19.11 11.23
C ALA A 175 30.49 17.81 10.51
N VAL A 176 29.65 17.97 9.46
CA VAL A 176 29.37 16.94 8.47
C VAL A 176 30.24 17.20 7.25
N THR A 177 31.21 16.32 7.02
CA THR A 177 32.02 16.30 5.80
C THR A 177 31.38 15.38 4.76
N GLY A 178 30.85 15.94 3.70
CA GLY A 178 30.39 15.23 2.50
C GLY A 178 30.47 16.17 1.30
N ALA A 179 31.16 15.77 0.27
CA ALA A 179 31.59 16.59 -0.85
C ALA A 179 30.44 17.16 -1.70
N GLY A 180 30.47 18.45 -2.00
CA GLY A 180 30.08 19.00 -3.30
C GLY A 180 28.93 20.00 -3.38
N ALA A 181 28.22 20.37 -2.31
CA ALA A 181 27.28 21.51 -2.39
C ALA A 181 27.34 22.36 -1.11
N SER A 182 27.61 23.63 -1.25
CA SER A 182 27.52 24.58 -0.13
C SER A 182 26.08 24.63 0.37
N PRO A 183 25.86 24.61 1.70
CA PRO A 183 24.49 24.69 2.24
C PRO A 183 23.87 26.02 1.84
N ALA A 184 22.69 25.98 1.22
CA ALA A 184 21.90 27.17 0.88
C ALA A 184 20.83 27.38 1.95
N TYR A 185 20.56 28.62 2.28
CA TYR A 185 19.49 29.05 3.17
C TYR A 185 18.39 29.73 2.36
N VAL A 186 17.16 29.29 2.50
CA VAL A 186 15.99 29.70 1.71
C VAL A 186 14.97 30.38 2.60
N CYS A 187 14.28 31.40 2.10
CA CYS A 187 13.18 32.02 2.81
C CYS A 187 11.90 31.19 2.68
N PRO A 188 11.23 30.80 3.79
CA PRO A 188 9.98 30.03 3.73
C PRO A 188 8.83 30.75 3.00
N MET A 189 8.83 32.09 3.00
CA MET A 189 7.81 32.91 2.33
C MET A 189 8.19 33.36 0.93
N ASP A 190 9.44 33.23 0.55
CA ASP A 190 9.97 33.70 -0.75
C ASP A 190 11.08 32.74 -1.21
N PRO A 191 10.72 31.57 -1.76
CA PRO A 191 11.66 30.50 -2.11
C PRO A 191 12.75 30.90 -3.11
N GLU A 192 12.57 32.01 -3.81
CA GLU A 192 13.56 32.56 -4.74
C GLU A 192 14.76 33.21 -4.00
N VAL A 193 14.58 33.57 -2.73
CA VAL A 193 15.66 34.13 -1.91
C VAL A 193 16.50 33.03 -1.31
N ARG A 194 17.71 32.83 -1.89
CA ARG A 194 18.70 31.87 -1.45
C ARG A 194 19.99 32.53 -1.05
N GLN A 195 20.55 32.16 0.09
CA GLN A 195 21.85 32.70 0.58
C GLN A 195 22.74 31.55 1.08
N ALA A 196 24.03 31.73 1.01
CA ALA A 196 25.01 30.75 1.46
C ALA A 196 25.24 30.74 2.99
N GLN A 197 24.64 31.71 3.72
CA GLN A 197 24.79 31.88 5.16
C GLN A 197 23.44 32.10 5.83
N PRO A 198 23.25 31.67 7.10
CA PRO A 198 22.05 31.96 7.86
C PRO A 198 21.89 33.48 8.06
N GLY A 199 20.67 33.96 7.93
CA GLY A 199 20.38 35.40 8.06
C GLY A 199 18.90 35.72 7.92
N ALA A 200 18.56 36.98 7.83
CA ALA A 200 17.20 37.44 7.56
C ALA A 200 16.97 37.62 6.06
N CYS A 201 15.79 37.25 5.59
CA CYS A 201 15.38 37.43 4.20
C CYS A 201 15.36 38.95 3.85
N PRO A 202 16.06 39.39 2.80
CA PRO A 202 16.10 40.81 2.42
C PRO A 202 14.75 41.33 1.93
N LYS A 203 13.82 40.46 1.52
CA LYS A 203 12.48 40.85 1.07
C LYS A 203 11.46 40.94 2.18
N CYS A 204 11.41 39.96 3.09
CA CYS A 204 10.36 39.87 4.12
C CYS A 204 10.87 39.95 5.56
N GLY A 205 12.18 39.95 5.79
CA GLY A 205 12.79 40.03 7.12
C GLY A 205 12.74 38.72 7.97
N MET A 206 12.12 37.65 7.47
CA MET A 206 12.09 36.37 8.16
C MET A 206 13.45 35.66 8.16
N ALA A 207 13.70 34.85 9.19
CA ALA A 207 14.90 34.04 9.23
C ALA A 207 14.91 33.01 8.07
N LEU A 208 16.06 32.93 7.39
CA LEU A 208 16.26 31.94 6.34
C LEU A 208 16.46 30.57 6.95
N GLU A 209 15.79 29.57 6.42
CA GLU A 209 15.91 28.17 6.82
C GLU A 209 16.93 27.44 5.94
N LEU A 210 17.64 26.49 6.52
CA LEU A 210 18.61 25.67 5.81
C LEU A 210 17.91 24.78 4.79
N GLU A 211 18.19 24.98 3.50
CA GLU A 211 17.80 24.06 2.44
C GLU A 211 18.66 22.79 2.59
N ILE A 212 18.05 21.74 3.15
CA ILE A 212 18.72 20.45 3.26
C ILE A 212 18.67 19.77 1.89
N PRO A 213 19.80 19.65 1.16
CA PRO A 213 19.82 18.81 -0.03
C PRO A 213 19.44 17.40 0.41
N LEU A 214 18.56 16.73 -0.34
CA LEU A 214 18.29 15.30 -0.16
C LEU A 214 19.54 14.48 -0.58
N ALA A 215 20.62 14.62 0.19
CA ALA A 215 21.74 13.70 0.14
C ALA A 215 21.28 12.40 0.79
N ALA A 216 21.76 11.27 0.27
CA ALA A 216 21.49 9.91 0.72
C ALA A 216 21.42 9.86 2.26
N THR A 217 20.22 9.89 2.81
CA THR A 217 19.99 9.90 4.26
C THR A 217 20.51 8.58 4.81
N LYS A 218 21.48 8.65 5.72
CA LYS A 218 21.92 7.48 6.50
C LYS A 218 20.67 6.81 7.06
N THR A 219 20.51 5.54 6.74
CA THR A 219 19.36 4.75 7.16
C THR A 219 19.28 4.74 8.68
N GLN A 220 18.28 5.43 9.25
CA GLN A 220 17.99 5.36 10.67
C GLN A 220 17.23 4.08 10.98
N TRP A 221 17.50 3.50 12.15
CA TRP A 221 16.88 2.27 12.61
C TRP A 221 16.06 2.52 13.87
N THR A 222 14.85 2.00 13.93
CA THR A 222 13.93 2.18 15.07
C THR A 222 13.32 0.87 15.53
N CYS A 223 12.89 0.82 16.79
CA CYS A 223 12.19 -0.34 17.32
C CYS A 223 10.68 -0.23 17.01
N PRO A 224 10.03 -1.26 16.42
CA PRO A 224 8.58 -1.26 16.21
C PRO A 224 7.76 -1.11 17.50
N MET A 225 8.31 -1.59 18.60
CA MET A 225 7.68 -1.51 19.95
C MET A 225 8.06 -0.25 20.72
N HIS A 226 9.18 0.41 20.38
CA HIS A 226 9.70 1.60 21.04
C HIS A 226 10.17 2.59 19.99
N PRO A 227 9.25 3.32 19.32
CA PRO A 227 9.58 4.26 18.24
C PRO A 227 10.52 5.39 18.67
N GLU A 228 10.57 5.68 19.96
CA GLU A 228 11.50 6.62 20.59
C GLU A 228 12.96 6.18 20.50
N ILE A 229 13.21 4.88 20.27
CA ILE A 229 14.56 4.35 20.07
C ILE A 229 14.93 4.44 18.60
N VAL A 230 15.78 5.42 18.28
CA VAL A 230 16.34 5.62 16.94
C VAL A 230 17.86 5.47 17.02
N ARG A 231 18.44 4.69 16.08
CA ARG A 231 19.90 4.47 15.95
C ARG A 231 20.33 4.56 14.49
N GLU A 232 21.62 4.79 14.25
CA GLU A 232 22.21 4.90 12.90
C GLU A 232 22.58 3.55 12.27
N GLY A 233 22.32 2.43 12.95
CA GLY A 233 22.67 1.10 12.46
C GLY A 233 21.73 0.00 12.95
N PRO A 234 21.80 -1.19 12.33
CA PRO A 234 21.04 -2.34 12.76
C PRO A 234 21.47 -2.80 14.15
N GLY A 235 20.54 -3.31 14.94
CA GLY A 235 20.81 -3.79 16.28
C GLY A 235 19.57 -4.20 17.04
N ALA A 236 19.71 -4.41 18.33
CA ALA A 236 18.59 -4.73 19.20
C ALA A 236 18.12 -3.49 19.97
N CYS A 237 16.83 -3.37 20.20
CA CYS A 237 16.25 -2.34 21.06
C CYS A 237 16.76 -2.49 22.50
N PRO A 238 17.30 -1.45 23.14
CA PRO A 238 17.80 -1.56 24.50
C PRO A 238 16.71 -1.85 25.53
N ILE A 239 15.46 -1.47 25.24
CA ILE A 239 14.33 -1.65 26.17
C ILE A 239 13.75 -3.07 26.09
N CYS A 240 13.41 -3.56 24.88
CA CYS A 240 12.72 -4.84 24.73
C CYS A 240 13.54 -5.94 24.04
N GLY A 241 14.76 -5.62 23.59
CA GLY A 241 15.63 -6.58 22.90
C GLY A 241 15.25 -6.95 21.49
N MET A 242 14.15 -6.41 20.95
CA MET A 242 13.75 -6.67 19.56
C MET A 242 14.71 -6.00 18.58
N ALA A 243 14.84 -6.60 17.38
CA ALA A 243 15.59 -6.01 16.28
C ALA A 243 15.03 -4.64 15.91
N LEU A 244 15.93 -3.72 15.65
CA LEU A 244 15.58 -2.44 15.07
C LEU A 244 15.32 -2.61 13.57
N GLU A 245 14.32 -1.92 13.07
CA GLU A 245 13.95 -1.89 11.66
C GLU A 245 14.38 -0.57 11.02
N PRO A 246 14.77 -0.53 9.73
CA PRO A 246 15.15 0.70 9.07
C PRO A 246 13.98 1.66 8.98
N LYS A 247 14.20 2.94 9.31
CA LYS A 247 13.20 4.00 9.27
C LYS A 247 12.86 4.44 7.85
N THR A 248 13.84 4.35 6.94
CA THR A 248 13.68 4.60 5.51
C THR A 248 13.76 3.29 4.76
N VAL A 249 12.81 3.05 3.86
CA VAL A 249 12.81 1.87 2.99
C VAL A 249 13.61 2.24 1.75
N THR A 250 14.82 1.66 1.61
CA THR A 250 15.63 1.78 0.39
C THR A 250 15.33 0.61 -0.55
N ALA A 251 15.41 0.85 -1.84
CA ALA A 251 15.23 -0.19 -2.88
C ALA A 251 16.35 -1.25 -2.86
N ALA A 252 17.46 -1.00 -2.18
CA ALA A 252 18.54 -1.96 -2.05
C ALA A 252 18.11 -3.19 -1.26
N ARG A 253 18.38 -4.36 -1.81
CA ARG A 253 18.12 -5.67 -1.20
C ARG A 253 19.12 -5.96 -0.09
N GLU A 254 19.04 -5.24 1.02
CA GLU A 254 19.79 -5.61 2.22
C GLU A 254 19.12 -6.85 2.85
N GLU A 255 19.81 -7.97 2.83
CA GLU A 255 19.43 -9.14 3.62
C GLU A 255 19.41 -8.73 5.09
N ASN A 256 18.33 -9.01 5.79
CA ASN A 256 18.25 -8.75 7.23
C ASN A 256 19.35 -9.55 7.94
N PRO A 257 20.39 -8.89 8.49
CA PRO A 257 21.54 -9.57 9.07
C PRO A 257 21.14 -10.43 10.28
N GLU A 258 20.08 -10.02 10.99
CA GLU A 258 19.56 -10.79 12.12
C GLU A 258 18.87 -12.08 11.65
N LEU A 259 18.11 -12.05 10.56
CA LEU A 259 17.54 -13.27 9.99
C LEU A 259 18.60 -14.27 9.61
N ARG A 260 19.71 -13.81 9.04
CA ARG A 260 20.84 -14.65 8.67
C ARG A 260 21.52 -15.27 9.89
N ASP A 261 21.78 -14.47 10.93
CA ASP A 261 22.39 -14.93 12.18
C ASP A 261 21.48 -15.93 12.90
N MET A 262 20.20 -15.62 13.05
CA MET A 262 19.23 -16.53 13.69
C MET A 262 19.05 -17.83 12.90
N THR A 263 19.05 -17.77 11.55
CA THR A 263 18.97 -18.96 10.70
C THR A 263 20.23 -19.84 10.85
N ARG A 264 21.42 -19.25 10.94
CA ARG A 264 22.67 -19.98 11.19
C ARG A 264 22.63 -20.67 12.55
N ARG A 265 22.24 -19.97 13.62
CA ARG A 265 22.11 -20.53 14.96
C ARG A 265 21.05 -21.63 15.03
N PHE A 266 19.93 -21.47 14.34
CA PHE A 266 18.90 -22.48 14.24
C PHE A 266 19.43 -23.78 13.63
N TRP A 267 20.07 -23.73 12.46
CA TRP A 267 20.58 -24.93 11.81
C TRP A 267 21.72 -25.59 12.62
N THR A 268 22.56 -24.80 13.28
CA THR A 268 23.57 -25.35 14.21
C THR A 268 22.91 -26.03 15.40
N SER A 269 21.87 -25.43 15.98
CA SER A 269 21.14 -26.05 17.11
C SER A 269 20.42 -27.33 16.70
N VAL A 270 19.93 -27.45 15.48
CA VAL A 270 19.31 -28.67 14.94
C VAL A 270 20.38 -29.75 14.71
N LEU A 271 21.51 -29.38 14.08
CA LEU A 271 22.61 -30.30 13.78
C LEU A 271 23.17 -30.98 15.05
N LEU A 272 23.32 -30.22 16.14
CA LEU A 272 23.81 -30.73 17.41
C LEU A 272 22.70 -31.29 18.30
N GLY A 273 21.49 -30.72 18.23
CA GLY A 273 20.38 -31.04 19.10
C GLY A 273 19.70 -32.36 18.71
N VAL A 274 19.56 -32.67 17.41
CA VAL A 274 18.96 -33.95 16.97
C VAL A 274 19.76 -35.16 17.46
N PRO A 275 21.09 -35.22 17.32
CA PRO A 275 21.88 -36.27 17.91
C PRO A 275 21.79 -36.33 19.45
N LEU A 276 21.74 -35.17 20.13
CA LEU A 276 21.59 -35.09 21.58
C LEU A 276 20.25 -35.71 22.05
N VAL A 277 19.14 -35.31 21.43
CA VAL A 277 17.80 -35.82 21.76
C VAL A 277 17.70 -37.34 21.41
N ALA A 278 18.23 -37.75 20.27
CA ALA A 278 18.27 -39.15 19.87
C ALA A 278 19.07 -39.98 20.87
N TYR A 279 20.23 -39.49 21.30
CA TYR A 279 21.06 -40.17 22.30
C TYR A 279 20.32 -40.26 23.66
N ALA A 280 19.70 -39.20 24.12
CA ALA A 280 18.91 -39.18 25.36
C ALA A 280 17.72 -40.17 25.30
N MET A 281 17.04 -40.27 24.16
CA MET A 281 15.96 -41.24 23.94
C MET A 281 16.48 -42.68 23.93
N LEU A 282 17.62 -42.95 23.30
CA LEU A 282 18.25 -44.26 23.32
C LEU A 282 18.65 -44.70 24.73
N ARG A 283 19.13 -43.76 25.55
CA ARG A 283 19.50 -43.99 26.96
C ARG A 283 18.29 -44.34 27.83
N MET A 284 17.11 -43.78 27.55
CA MET A 284 15.85 -44.08 28.24
C MET A 284 15.16 -45.37 27.72
N GLY A 285 15.60 -45.92 26.60
CA GLY A 285 15.01 -47.08 25.92
C GLY A 285 15.67 -48.44 26.27
N PRO A 286 15.27 -49.53 25.60
CA PRO A 286 15.78 -50.89 25.85
C PRO A 286 17.27 -51.08 25.57
N LEU A 287 17.91 -50.13 24.86
CA LEU A 287 19.35 -50.08 24.58
C LEU A 287 20.18 -49.45 25.71
N ALA A 288 19.59 -49.03 26.81
CA ALA A 288 20.25 -48.40 27.95
C ALA A 288 21.40 -49.27 28.54
N HIS A 289 21.31 -50.57 28.43
CA HIS A 289 22.30 -51.52 28.92
C HIS A 289 23.61 -51.54 28.13
N VAL A 290 23.64 -51.04 26.87
CA VAL A 290 24.79 -51.00 26.00
C VAL A 290 25.64 -49.75 26.21
N LEU A 291 25.08 -48.69 26.76
CA LEU A 291 25.73 -47.38 26.91
C LEU A 291 26.36 -47.24 28.33
N LYS A 292 27.66 -46.99 28.39
CA LYS A 292 28.34 -46.81 29.67
C LYS A 292 27.78 -45.63 30.46
N PRO A 293 27.30 -45.81 31.74
CA PRO A 293 26.59 -44.80 32.50
C PRO A 293 27.39 -43.54 32.76
N GLY A 294 28.53 -43.31 32.77
CA GLY A 294 29.27 -42.07 33.09
C GLY A 294 29.69 -41.22 31.90
N ALA A 295 30.01 -41.88 30.76
CA ALA A 295 30.46 -41.14 29.57
C ALA A 295 29.35 -40.43 28.83
N GLY A 296 28.11 -40.90 28.98
CA GLY A 296 26.93 -40.36 28.26
C GLY A 296 26.55 -38.97 28.69
N THR A 297 26.52 -38.66 29.99
CA THR A 297 26.16 -37.32 30.51
C THR A 297 27.19 -36.28 30.10
N TRP A 298 28.47 -36.64 30.00
CA TRP A 298 29.54 -35.76 29.50
C TRP A 298 29.36 -35.46 28.01
N LEU A 299 28.94 -36.47 27.20
CA LEU A 299 28.60 -36.25 25.79
C LEU A 299 27.42 -35.32 25.63
N GLU A 300 26.36 -35.51 26.44
CA GLU A 300 25.19 -34.62 26.45
C GLU A 300 25.59 -33.18 26.85
N LEU A 301 26.45 -33.00 27.87
CA LEU A 301 26.99 -31.69 28.25
C LEU A 301 27.78 -31.08 27.09
N ALA A 302 28.66 -31.82 26.45
CA ALA A 302 29.48 -31.35 25.34
C ALA A 302 28.63 -30.88 24.15
N LEU A 303 27.56 -31.59 23.80
CA LEU A 303 26.66 -31.24 22.71
C LEU A 303 25.72 -30.07 23.11
N ALA A 304 25.20 -30.04 24.34
CA ALA A 304 24.29 -29.01 24.83
C ALA A 304 24.97 -27.65 25.04
N THR A 305 26.24 -27.64 25.47
CA THR A 305 26.95 -26.41 25.77
C THR A 305 27.00 -25.40 24.61
N PRO A 306 27.40 -25.76 23.37
CA PRO A 306 27.38 -24.85 22.25
C PRO A 306 25.95 -24.45 21.85
N ILE A 307 24.95 -25.32 22.04
CA ILE A 307 23.55 -24.98 21.76
C ILE A 307 23.07 -23.91 22.74
N VAL A 308 23.29 -24.10 24.03
CA VAL A 308 22.78 -23.20 25.05
C VAL A 308 23.58 -21.88 25.08
N LEU A 309 24.92 -21.96 25.14
CA LEU A 309 25.75 -20.77 25.35
C LEU A 309 26.00 -19.97 24.07
N TRP A 310 26.10 -20.60 22.90
CA TRP A 310 26.32 -19.86 21.66
C TRP A 310 25.02 -19.66 20.84
N CYS A 311 24.26 -20.74 20.55
CA CYS A 311 23.02 -20.58 19.82
C CYS A 311 21.97 -19.78 20.66
N GLY A 312 21.89 -20.02 21.97
CA GLY A 312 20.97 -19.38 22.90
C GLY A 312 21.42 -17.99 23.37
N TRP A 313 22.68 -17.57 23.14
CA TRP A 313 23.22 -16.31 23.67
C TRP A 313 22.32 -15.07 23.46
N PRO A 314 21.70 -14.86 22.27
CA PRO A 314 20.83 -13.71 22.06
C PRO A 314 19.66 -13.64 23.06
N PHE A 315 19.14 -14.78 23.49
CA PHE A 315 18.03 -14.84 24.42
C PHE A 315 18.47 -14.47 25.83
N PHE A 316 19.66 -14.91 26.25
CA PHE A 316 20.22 -14.53 27.55
C PHE A 316 20.55 -13.04 27.62
N ALA A 317 21.18 -12.49 26.57
CA ALA A 317 21.51 -11.07 26.50
C ALA A 317 20.25 -10.18 26.52
N ARG A 318 19.19 -10.57 25.78
CA ARG A 318 17.90 -9.85 25.75
C ARG A 318 17.13 -10.03 27.05
N GLY A 319 17.17 -11.22 27.66
CA GLY A 319 16.57 -11.50 28.96
C GLY A 319 17.21 -10.64 30.06
N TRP A 320 18.55 -10.58 30.11
CA TRP A 320 19.25 -9.70 31.04
C TRP A 320 18.92 -8.21 30.85
N ALA A 321 18.90 -7.75 29.61
CA ALA A 321 18.50 -6.38 29.28
C ALA A 321 17.09 -6.07 29.80
N SER A 322 16.13 -6.97 29.61
CA SER A 322 14.75 -6.77 30.05
C SER A 322 14.62 -6.65 31.59
N VAL A 323 15.42 -7.42 32.34
CA VAL A 323 15.45 -7.34 33.79
C VAL A 323 16.08 -6.01 34.23
N LYS A 324 17.21 -5.62 33.58
CA LYS A 324 17.90 -4.35 33.89
C LYS A 324 16.98 -3.13 33.68
N PHE A 325 16.17 -3.14 32.64
CA PHE A 325 15.22 -2.05 32.33
C PHE A 325 13.83 -2.22 32.98
N ARG A 326 13.69 -3.16 33.94
CA ARG A 326 12.44 -3.44 34.67
C ARG A 326 11.22 -3.68 33.78
N SER A 327 11.44 -4.23 32.57
CA SER A 327 10.38 -4.62 31.65
C SER A 327 10.51 -6.11 31.31
N PRO A 328 10.19 -7.00 32.26
CA PRO A 328 10.31 -8.45 32.02
C PRO A 328 9.43 -8.88 30.84
N ASN A 329 10.00 -9.67 29.96
CA ASN A 329 9.38 -10.11 28.71
C ASN A 329 9.65 -11.59 28.44
N MET A 330 9.29 -12.08 27.25
CA MET A 330 9.46 -13.46 26.86
C MET A 330 10.91 -13.96 27.00
N PHE A 331 11.90 -13.12 26.72
CA PHE A 331 13.32 -13.49 26.80
C PHE A 331 13.74 -13.72 28.25
N THR A 332 13.14 -13.01 29.23
CA THR A 332 13.36 -13.27 30.66
C THR A 332 12.95 -14.69 31.02
N LEU A 333 11.75 -15.12 30.61
CA LEU A 333 11.22 -16.46 30.95
C LEU A 333 12.03 -17.57 30.29
N ILE A 334 12.42 -17.40 29.02
CA ILE A 334 13.23 -18.35 28.28
C ILE A 334 14.63 -18.47 28.91
N ALA A 335 15.28 -17.33 29.20
CA ALA A 335 16.60 -17.30 29.79
C ALA A 335 16.62 -17.98 31.18
N MET A 336 15.57 -17.74 32.00
CA MET A 336 15.44 -18.39 33.29
C MET A 336 15.18 -19.89 33.15
N GLY A 337 14.22 -20.30 32.34
CA GLY A 337 13.86 -21.71 32.19
C GLY A 337 15.01 -22.54 31.64
N VAL A 338 15.61 -22.10 30.52
CA VAL A 338 16.77 -22.79 29.91
C VAL A 338 18.00 -22.71 30.82
N GLY A 339 18.26 -21.56 31.44
CA GLY A 339 19.38 -21.36 32.33
C GLY A 339 19.35 -22.31 33.51
N VAL A 340 18.18 -22.42 34.19
CA VAL A 340 17.98 -23.32 35.33
C VAL A 340 18.18 -24.79 34.92
N ALA A 341 17.56 -25.21 33.80
CA ALA A 341 17.66 -26.57 33.32
C ALA A 341 19.11 -26.93 32.97
N TYR A 342 19.83 -26.04 32.27
CA TYR A 342 21.23 -26.28 31.88
C TYR A 342 22.17 -26.27 33.10
N VAL A 343 22.05 -25.30 33.99
CA VAL A 343 22.93 -25.21 35.20
C VAL A 343 22.71 -26.43 36.09
N TYR A 344 21.48 -26.80 36.37
CA TYR A 344 21.16 -28.00 37.13
C TYR A 344 21.82 -29.23 36.50
N SER A 345 21.64 -29.46 35.20
CA SER A 345 22.21 -30.63 34.49
C SER A 345 23.74 -30.61 34.48
N ALA A 346 24.36 -29.44 34.33
CA ALA A 346 25.79 -29.29 34.36
C ALA A 346 26.35 -29.63 35.73
N VAL A 347 25.74 -29.13 36.82
CA VAL A 347 26.11 -29.45 38.18
C VAL A 347 25.93 -30.94 38.48
N ALA A 348 24.83 -31.55 38.03
CA ALA A 348 24.52 -32.96 38.16
C ALA A 348 25.58 -33.83 37.46
N THR A 349 26.12 -33.40 36.34
CA THR A 349 27.16 -34.10 35.58
C THR A 349 28.54 -33.92 36.20
N ILE A 350 28.91 -32.67 36.58
CA ILE A 350 30.27 -32.35 37.04
C ILE A 350 30.47 -32.79 38.52
N ALA A 351 29.47 -32.59 39.36
CA ALA A 351 29.56 -32.85 40.80
C ALA A 351 28.35 -33.63 41.32
N PRO A 352 28.13 -34.91 40.85
CA PRO A 352 26.97 -35.74 41.22
C PRO A 352 26.91 -35.99 42.73
N GLY A 353 28.05 -35.89 43.43
CA GLY A 353 28.12 -36.10 44.88
C GLY A 353 27.38 -35.05 45.74
N ILE A 354 27.06 -33.87 45.20
CA ILE A 354 26.29 -32.83 45.86
C ILE A 354 24.83 -33.23 46.06
N PHE A 355 24.32 -34.11 45.18
CA PHE A 355 22.92 -34.51 45.21
C PHE A 355 22.70 -35.69 46.21
N PRO A 356 21.64 -35.67 47.03
CA PRO A 356 21.27 -36.76 47.91
C PRO A 356 21.11 -38.12 47.18
N GLU A 357 21.31 -39.22 47.85
CA GLU A 357 21.19 -40.56 47.25
C GLU A 357 19.78 -40.84 46.67
N THR A 358 18.75 -40.27 47.28
CA THR A 358 17.36 -40.32 46.78
C THR A 358 17.15 -39.65 45.42
N MET A 359 18.09 -38.85 44.96
CA MET A 359 18.06 -38.15 43.68
C MET A 359 18.92 -38.85 42.63
N ARG A 360 19.67 -39.86 42.99
CA ARG A 360 20.49 -40.61 42.08
C ARG A 360 19.68 -41.82 41.57
N GLY A 361 19.40 -41.84 40.27
CA GLY A 361 18.68 -42.94 39.64
C GLY A 361 19.40 -44.27 39.78
N MET A 362 18.88 -45.34 39.17
CA MET A 362 19.35 -46.75 39.24
C MET A 362 20.86 -46.94 38.95
N HIS A 363 21.52 -45.93 38.34
CA HIS A 363 22.94 -45.94 38.00
C HIS A 363 23.79 -45.01 38.88
N GLY A 364 23.26 -44.50 40.00
CA GLY A 364 24.01 -43.66 40.94
C GLY A 364 24.27 -42.21 40.46
N GLN A 365 23.62 -41.77 39.35
CA GLN A 365 23.73 -40.42 38.81
C GLN A 365 22.38 -39.71 38.82
N PRO A 366 22.34 -38.39 39.10
CA PRO A 366 21.14 -37.57 38.98
C PRO A 366 20.65 -37.52 37.53
N GLU A 367 19.31 -37.41 37.31
CA GLU A 367 18.77 -37.12 36.01
C GLU A 367 19.20 -35.78 35.48
N VAL A 368 19.49 -35.68 34.17
CA VAL A 368 19.92 -34.46 33.47
C VAL A 368 18.91 -34.13 32.39
N TYR A 369 18.80 -32.85 32.05
CA TYR A 369 17.78 -32.23 31.14
C TYR A 369 18.41 -31.43 30.02
N PHE A 370 19.60 -31.88 29.53
CA PHE A 370 20.32 -31.23 28.44
C PHE A 370 19.53 -31.25 27.14
N GLU A 371 18.83 -32.35 26.84
CA GLU A 371 17.99 -32.51 25.67
C GLU A 371 16.80 -31.54 25.70
N ALA A 372 16.22 -31.31 26.87
CA ALA A 372 15.13 -30.34 27.04
C ALA A 372 15.62 -28.93 26.78
N ALA A 373 16.76 -28.53 27.39
CA ALA A 373 17.34 -27.20 27.20
C ALA A 373 17.71 -26.94 25.72
N ALA A 374 18.30 -27.91 25.06
CA ALA A 374 18.67 -27.84 23.66
C ALA A 374 17.45 -27.74 22.72
N ALA A 375 16.44 -28.60 22.96
CA ALA A 375 15.20 -28.59 22.19
C ALA A 375 14.43 -27.26 22.33
N ILE A 376 14.40 -26.69 23.54
CA ILE A 376 13.76 -25.39 23.78
C ILE A 376 14.46 -24.30 22.96
N ILE A 377 15.81 -24.23 23.01
CA ILE A 377 16.59 -23.25 22.21
C ILE A 377 16.30 -23.43 20.71
N ALA A 378 16.32 -24.66 20.20
CA ALA A 378 16.03 -24.95 18.79
C ALA A 378 14.63 -24.50 18.37
N LEU A 379 13.61 -24.83 19.18
CA LEU A 379 12.22 -24.46 18.92
C LEU A 379 11.98 -22.94 19.02
N VAL A 380 12.61 -22.27 19.97
CA VAL A 380 12.55 -20.79 20.09
C VAL A 380 13.24 -20.13 18.90
N LEU A 381 14.40 -20.64 18.48
CA LEU A 381 15.10 -20.14 17.27
C LEU A 381 14.24 -20.36 16.02
N LEU A 382 13.56 -21.50 15.90
CA LEU A 382 12.60 -21.75 14.82
C LEU A 382 11.50 -20.68 14.81
N GLY A 383 10.92 -20.41 15.98
CA GLY A 383 9.91 -19.36 16.14
C GLY A 383 10.42 -17.99 15.68
N GLN A 384 11.65 -17.61 16.10
CA GLN A 384 12.27 -16.34 15.71
C GLN A 384 12.59 -16.28 14.20
N VAL A 385 13.09 -17.35 13.60
CA VAL A 385 13.34 -17.42 12.15
C VAL A 385 12.06 -17.27 11.36
N LEU A 386 10.97 -17.95 11.77
CA LEU A 386 9.65 -17.85 11.12
C LEU A 386 9.08 -16.43 11.25
N GLU A 387 9.23 -15.81 12.42
CA GLU A 387 8.84 -14.43 12.69
C GLU A 387 9.57 -13.45 11.77
N LEU A 388 10.90 -13.48 11.74
CA LEU A 388 11.73 -12.60 10.92
C LEU A 388 11.47 -12.80 9.42
N ARG A 389 11.25 -14.06 8.97
CA ARG A 389 10.84 -14.35 7.59
C ARG A 389 9.47 -13.78 7.25
N ALA A 390 8.51 -13.90 8.16
CA ALA A 390 7.17 -13.36 7.95
C ALA A 390 7.20 -11.84 7.85
N ARG A 391 7.96 -11.15 8.70
CA ARG A 391 8.17 -9.71 8.66
C ARG A 391 8.85 -9.26 7.36
N SER A 392 9.93 -9.93 6.94
CA SER A 392 10.64 -9.58 5.70
C SER A 392 9.76 -9.75 4.45
N ARG A 393 8.91 -10.78 4.40
CA ARG A 393 7.93 -10.98 3.31
C ARG A 393 6.83 -9.92 3.28
N THR A 394 6.52 -9.32 4.40
CA THR A 394 5.48 -8.27 4.46
C THR A 394 6.05 -6.92 4.02
N SER A 395 7.31 -6.62 4.35
CA SER A 395 8.03 -5.46 3.82
C SER A 395 8.28 -5.54 2.30
N SER A 396 8.22 -6.73 1.70
CA SER A 396 8.32 -6.89 0.24
C SER A 396 7.18 -6.23 -0.53
N ALA A 397 6.01 -6.02 0.10
CA ALA A 397 4.89 -5.34 -0.53
C ALA A 397 5.18 -3.85 -0.76
N ILE A 398 5.89 -3.19 0.17
CA ILE A 398 6.33 -1.80 0.00
C ILE A 398 7.44 -1.71 -1.04
N ARG A 399 8.39 -2.66 -1.02
CA ARG A 399 9.45 -2.72 -2.04
C ARG A 399 8.89 -2.93 -3.43
N ALA A 400 7.86 -3.77 -3.58
CA ALA A 400 7.19 -3.95 -4.85
C ALA A 400 6.57 -2.63 -5.39
N LEU A 401 6.16 -1.71 -4.54
CA LEU A 401 5.74 -0.37 -4.94
C LEU A 401 6.94 0.49 -5.38
N LEU A 402 8.05 0.43 -4.66
CA LEU A 402 9.28 1.16 -5.02
C LEU A 402 9.91 0.63 -6.33
N ASP A 403 9.83 -0.69 -6.58
CA ASP A 403 10.33 -1.31 -7.82
C ASP A 403 9.49 -0.93 -9.06
N LEU A 404 8.36 -0.22 -8.87
CA LEU A 404 7.56 0.30 -9.97
C LEU A 404 8.21 1.50 -10.65
N SER A 405 8.95 2.35 -9.93
CA SER A 405 9.64 3.50 -10.51
C SER A 405 10.69 3.06 -11.53
N PRO A 406 10.73 3.68 -12.71
CA PRO A 406 11.84 3.47 -13.66
C PRO A 406 13.15 3.98 -13.08
N LYS A 407 14.26 3.44 -13.54
CA LYS A 407 15.60 3.88 -13.09
C LYS A 407 16.12 5.07 -13.88
N LEU A 408 15.64 5.24 -15.09
CA LEU A 408 16.04 6.27 -16.04
C LEU A 408 14.82 7.06 -16.48
N ALA A 409 15.01 8.32 -16.77
CA ALA A 409 14.05 9.21 -17.42
C ALA A 409 14.70 9.82 -18.67
N ARG A 410 13.90 10.06 -19.70
CA ARG A 410 14.35 10.67 -20.97
C ARG A 410 13.97 12.12 -20.99
N ILE A 411 14.98 12.99 -20.90
CA ILE A 411 14.80 14.44 -20.97
C ILE A 411 14.87 14.88 -22.44
N MET A 412 13.94 15.74 -22.84
CA MET A 412 13.94 16.42 -24.13
C MET A 412 14.42 17.86 -23.93
N ARG A 413 15.47 18.26 -24.67
CA ARG A 413 15.97 19.64 -24.71
C ARG A 413 15.15 20.48 -25.67
N ASP A 414 15.31 21.78 -25.58
CA ASP A 414 14.63 22.74 -26.48
C ASP A 414 15.11 22.63 -27.94
N ASP A 415 16.28 22.03 -28.18
CA ASP A 415 16.80 21.70 -29.51
C ASP A 415 16.20 20.42 -30.12
N GLY A 416 15.29 19.74 -29.39
CA GLY A 416 14.66 18.48 -29.79
C GLY A 416 15.52 17.23 -29.55
N SER A 417 16.71 17.36 -28.98
CA SER A 417 17.56 16.21 -28.65
C SER A 417 17.06 15.50 -27.37
N GLU A 418 17.13 14.18 -27.38
CA GLU A 418 16.74 13.34 -26.25
C GLU A 418 17.97 12.69 -25.62
N TYR A 419 18.00 12.61 -24.28
CA TYR A 419 19.04 11.89 -23.54
C TYR A 419 18.50 11.28 -22.26
N ASP A 420 18.99 10.10 -21.90
CA ASP A 420 18.56 9.38 -20.73
C ASP A 420 19.38 9.83 -19.50
N VAL A 421 18.69 10.11 -18.40
CA VAL A 421 19.27 10.46 -17.10
C VAL A 421 18.76 9.54 -16.02
N PRO A 422 19.54 9.30 -14.95
CA PRO A 422 19.02 8.68 -13.73
C PRO A 422 17.83 9.49 -13.16
N LEU A 423 16.81 8.79 -12.65
CA LEU A 423 15.58 9.44 -12.18
C LEU A 423 15.82 10.46 -11.06
N ASP A 424 16.86 10.27 -10.26
CA ASP A 424 17.26 11.19 -9.18
C ASP A 424 17.86 12.52 -9.66
N GLN A 425 18.17 12.64 -10.95
CA GLN A 425 18.66 13.86 -11.57
C GLN A 425 17.58 14.70 -12.24
N VAL A 426 16.35 14.18 -12.37
CA VAL A 426 15.21 14.91 -12.93
C VAL A 426 14.78 16.02 -11.97
N LYS A 427 14.53 17.21 -12.55
CA LYS A 427 14.10 18.41 -11.81
C LYS A 427 12.67 18.80 -12.19
N VAL A 428 12.03 19.54 -11.29
CA VAL A 428 10.73 20.16 -11.59
C VAL A 428 10.90 21.12 -12.78
N GLY A 429 10.01 20.99 -13.76
CA GLY A 429 10.02 21.77 -15.01
C GLY A 429 10.68 21.05 -16.19
N ASP A 430 11.42 19.96 -15.97
CA ASP A 430 12.03 19.19 -17.07
C ASP A 430 10.95 18.63 -18.00
N LYS A 431 11.21 18.70 -19.32
CA LYS A 431 10.36 18.08 -20.33
C LYS A 431 10.81 16.63 -20.53
N LEU A 432 9.90 15.69 -20.28
CA LEU A 432 10.19 14.26 -20.33
C LEU A 432 9.38 13.60 -21.44
N ARG A 433 10.05 12.77 -22.24
CA ARG A 433 9.38 11.96 -23.26
C ARG A 433 9.16 10.54 -22.76
N VAL A 434 7.92 10.06 -22.88
CA VAL A 434 7.53 8.70 -22.50
C VAL A 434 7.02 7.98 -23.74
N ARG A 435 7.68 6.87 -24.11
CA ARG A 435 7.32 6.07 -25.27
C ARG A 435 6.27 5.01 -24.91
N PRO A 436 5.59 4.44 -25.91
CA PRO A 436 4.67 3.33 -25.68
C PRO A 436 5.32 2.17 -24.92
N GLY A 437 4.64 1.69 -23.87
CA GLY A 437 5.13 0.62 -23.01
C GLY A 437 6.17 1.03 -21.97
N GLU A 438 6.64 2.28 -21.97
CA GLU A 438 7.54 2.78 -20.94
C GLU A 438 6.76 3.20 -19.69
N LYS A 439 7.42 3.17 -18.54
CA LYS A 439 6.86 3.70 -17.29
C LYS A 439 7.03 5.21 -17.26
N ILE A 440 6.01 5.90 -16.76
CA ILE A 440 6.07 7.35 -16.53
C ILE A 440 7.09 7.62 -15.41
N PRO A 441 8.08 8.51 -15.65
CA PRO A 441 9.21 8.66 -14.72
C PRO A 441 8.81 9.31 -13.39
N THR A 442 7.99 10.35 -13.45
CA THR A 442 7.62 11.18 -12.30
C THR A 442 6.22 11.75 -12.48
N ASP A 443 5.67 12.38 -11.45
CA ASP A 443 4.37 13.06 -11.59
C ASP A 443 4.52 14.33 -12.40
N GLY A 444 3.56 14.60 -13.28
CA GLY A 444 3.62 15.76 -14.15
C GLY A 444 2.38 16.01 -14.98
N LEU A 445 2.48 16.98 -15.86
CA LEU A 445 1.42 17.42 -16.77
C LEU A 445 1.78 17.05 -18.21
N VAL A 446 0.85 16.50 -18.96
CA VAL A 446 1.04 16.22 -20.38
C VAL A 446 1.04 17.53 -21.16
N LEU A 447 2.12 17.77 -21.91
CA LEU A 447 2.28 18.94 -22.79
C LEU A 447 1.83 18.64 -24.21
N ASP A 448 2.03 17.40 -24.67
CA ASP A 448 1.70 16.96 -26.02
C ASP A 448 1.59 15.43 -26.09
N GLY A 449 0.81 14.92 -27.04
CA GLY A 449 0.58 13.51 -27.22
C GLY A 449 -0.75 13.03 -26.65
N LEU A 450 -1.14 11.80 -27.01
CA LEU A 450 -2.35 11.12 -26.54
C LEU A 450 -2.03 9.65 -26.32
N SER A 451 -2.35 9.12 -25.17
CA SER A 451 -2.12 7.71 -24.85
C SER A 451 -3.08 7.21 -23.77
N SER A 452 -3.27 5.90 -23.74
CA SER A 452 -3.90 5.22 -22.61
C SER A 452 -2.84 4.88 -21.56
N VAL A 453 -3.06 5.23 -20.30
CA VAL A 453 -2.13 4.97 -19.18
C VAL A 453 -2.73 3.95 -18.23
N ASP A 454 -2.00 2.88 -17.97
CA ASP A 454 -2.37 1.89 -16.96
C ASP A 454 -1.96 2.40 -15.56
N GLU A 455 -2.95 2.85 -14.82
CA GLU A 455 -2.80 3.32 -13.44
C GLU A 455 -3.16 2.26 -12.39
N ALA A 456 -3.43 1.01 -12.80
CA ALA A 456 -3.93 -0.06 -11.91
C ALA A 456 -3.06 -0.31 -10.68
N MET A 457 -1.75 -0.11 -10.80
CA MET A 457 -0.82 -0.31 -9.69
C MET A 457 -0.94 0.75 -8.60
N VAL A 458 -1.44 1.94 -8.93
CA VAL A 458 -1.65 3.05 -7.99
C VAL A 458 -3.11 3.12 -7.58
N THR A 459 -4.02 3.04 -8.55
CA THR A 459 -5.46 3.24 -8.32
C THR A 459 -6.21 1.97 -7.97
N GLY A 460 -5.68 0.80 -8.35
CA GLY A 460 -6.32 -0.51 -8.15
C GLY A 460 -7.36 -0.87 -9.21
N GLU A 461 -7.57 -0.04 -10.25
CA GLU A 461 -8.49 -0.32 -11.35
C GLU A 461 -7.76 -0.84 -12.58
N SER A 462 -8.35 -1.86 -13.22
CA SER A 462 -7.72 -2.55 -14.35
C SER A 462 -7.95 -1.89 -15.70
N ILE A 463 -8.76 -0.81 -15.77
CA ILE A 463 -9.07 -0.14 -17.02
C ILE A 463 -8.09 1.02 -17.21
N PRO A 464 -7.30 1.04 -18.31
CA PRO A 464 -6.41 2.15 -18.63
C PRO A 464 -7.21 3.45 -18.85
N VAL A 465 -6.63 4.57 -18.41
CA VAL A 465 -7.22 5.90 -18.54
C VAL A 465 -6.59 6.63 -19.72
N GLU A 466 -7.39 7.23 -20.60
CA GLU A 466 -6.87 8.09 -21.65
C GLU A 466 -6.31 9.38 -21.08
N LYS A 467 -5.12 9.77 -21.55
CA LYS A 467 -4.39 10.99 -21.15
C LYS A 467 -3.98 11.77 -22.38
N GLY A 468 -4.36 13.02 -22.40
CA GLY A 468 -4.04 13.98 -23.44
C GLY A 468 -3.41 15.26 -22.91
N MET A 469 -3.28 16.27 -23.76
CA MET A 469 -2.69 17.58 -23.40
C MET A 469 -3.48 18.22 -22.26
N GLY A 470 -2.78 18.63 -21.21
CA GLY A 470 -3.36 19.24 -20.01
C GLY A 470 -3.72 18.24 -18.91
N ASP A 471 -3.62 16.92 -19.16
CA ASP A 471 -3.91 15.90 -18.15
C ASP A 471 -2.72 15.64 -17.22
N LYS A 472 -3.02 15.36 -15.95
CA LYS A 472 -2.02 14.93 -14.97
C LYS A 472 -1.71 13.45 -15.14
N VAL A 473 -0.42 13.12 -15.08
CA VAL A 473 0.09 11.75 -15.10
C VAL A 473 0.88 11.45 -13.83
N ILE A 474 0.80 10.20 -13.40
CA ILE A 474 1.39 9.72 -12.14
C ILE A 474 2.64 8.90 -12.43
N GLY A 475 3.71 9.18 -11.72
CA GLY A 475 4.96 8.42 -11.81
C GLY A 475 4.78 6.94 -11.50
N ALA A 476 5.54 6.09 -12.20
CA ALA A 476 5.53 4.63 -12.11
C ALA A 476 4.32 3.93 -12.76
N THR A 477 3.33 4.66 -13.28
CA THR A 477 2.27 4.10 -14.13
C THR A 477 2.82 3.73 -15.51
N VAL A 478 2.12 2.89 -16.25
CA VAL A 478 2.63 2.37 -17.54
C VAL A 478 1.92 3.06 -18.69
N ASN A 479 2.69 3.71 -19.53
CA ASN A 479 2.19 4.31 -20.76
C ASN A 479 1.80 3.20 -21.77
N GLY A 480 0.61 3.29 -22.35
CA GLY A 480 0.05 2.28 -23.26
C GLY A 480 0.54 2.42 -24.70
N THR A 481 -0.36 2.80 -25.60
CA THR A 481 -0.13 2.71 -27.06
C THR A 481 0.43 3.96 -27.71
N GLY A 482 0.22 5.14 -27.09
CA GLY A 482 0.70 6.43 -27.60
C GLY A 482 2.04 6.85 -27.01
N TRP A 483 2.55 7.99 -27.43
CA TRP A 483 3.67 8.66 -26.79
C TRP A 483 3.16 9.89 -26.04
N LEU A 484 3.84 10.26 -24.99
CA LEU A 484 3.54 11.46 -24.20
C LEU A 484 4.79 12.32 -24.06
N LEU A 485 4.63 13.61 -24.22
CA LEU A 485 5.56 14.62 -23.75
C LEU A 485 4.98 15.27 -22.52
N MET A 486 5.68 15.18 -21.39
CA MET A 486 5.19 15.68 -20.12
C MET A 486 6.19 16.66 -19.49
N ARG A 487 5.69 17.55 -18.65
CA ARG A 487 6.51 18.40 -17.78
C ARG A 487 6.49 17.82 -16.37
N ALA A 488 7.65 17.61 -15.78
CA ALA A 488 7.78 17.16 -14.40
C ALA A 488 7.25 18.24 -13.43
N GLU A 489 6.29 17.90 -12.58
CA GLU A 489 5.75 18.80 -11.56
C GLU A 489 6.20 18.41 -10.15
N ARG A 490 6.30 17.12 -9.85
CA ARG A 490 6.77 16.60 -8.56
C ARG A 490 7.84 15.55 -8.79
N VAL A 491 8.94 15.65 -8.08
CA VAL A 491 10.11 14.77 -8.26
C VAL A 491 10.58 14.18 -6.92
N GLY A 492 11.26 13.04 -6.95
CA GLY A 492 11.87 12.45 -5.77
C GLY A 492 10.86 12.09 -4.67
N SER A 493 11.03 12.66 -3.48
CA SER A 493 10.17 12.39 -2.31
C SER A 493 8.77 13.02 -2.39
N GLU A 494 8.57 13.95 -3.32
CA GLU A 494 7.30 14.67 -3.46
C GLU A 494 6.33 13.95 -4.40
N THR A 495 6.80 12.92 -5.13
CA THR A 495 5.92 12.12 -5.99
C THR A 495 4.86 11.38 -5.19
N LEU A 496 3.68 11.19 -5.78
CA LEU A 496 2.58 10.47 -5.15
C LEU A 496 3.01 9.07 -4.70
N LEU A 497 3.79 8.36 -5.51
CA LEU A 497 4.32 7.04 -5.14
C LEU A 497 5.22 7.11 -3.90
N ALA A 498 6.10 8.12 -3.79
CA ALA A 498 6.96 8.30 -2.62
C ALA A 498 6.12 8.62 -1.36
N GLN A 499 5.10 9.45 -1.49
CA GLN A 499 4.15 9.75 -0.40
C GLN A 499 3.38 8.49 0.03
N ILE A 500 2.91 7.65 -0.90
CA ILE A 500 2.27 6.36 -0.61
C ILE A 500 3.20 5.47 0.22
N VAL A 501 4.45 5.31 -0.22
CA VAL A 501 5.46 4.51 0.48
C VAL A 501 5.72 5.03 1.88
N GLN A 502 5.81 6.35 2.05
CA GLN A 502 6.01 6.99 3.34
C GLN A 502 4.82 6.76 4.27
N MET A 503 3.59 6.97 3.80
CA MET A 503 2.37 6.74 4.59
C MET A 503 2.24 5.28 5.03
N VAL A 504 2.45 4.32 4.13
CA VAL A 504 2.41 2.88 4.47
C VAL A 504 3.51 2.53 5.47
N SER A 505 4.70 3.09 5.33
CA SER A 505 5.81 2.91 6.25
C SER A 505 5.52 3.51 7.64
N GLN A 506 4.88 4.68 7.72
CA GLN A 506 4.44 5.29 8.98
C GLN A 506 3.35 4.45 9.66
N ALA A 507 2.36 3.98 8.89
CA ALA A 507 1.29 3.13 9.41
C ALA A 507 1.82 1.86 10.05
N GLN A 508 2.80 1.21 9.41
CA GLN A 508 3.41 -0.02 9.92
C GLN A 508 4.17 0.17 11.23
N ARG A 509 4.67 1.38 11.49
CA ARG A 509 5.40 1.74 12.72
C ARG A 509 4.52 2.35 13.80
N SER A 510 3.30 2.72 13.48
CA SER A 510 2.36 3.30 14.45
C SER A 510 1.78 2.21 15.37
N ARG A 511 1.43 2.59 16.61
CA ARG A 511 0.83 1.69 17.60
C ARG A 511 -0.68 1.86 17.65
N ALA A 512 -1.41 0.78 17.47
CA ALA A 512 -2.84 0.76 17.72
C ALA A 512 -3.16 0.80 19.23
N PRO A 513 -4.28 1.41 19.65
CA PRO A 513 -4.74 1.38 21.04
C PRO A 513 -4.86 -0.04 21.61
N ILE A 514 -5.33 -1.00 20.82
CA ILE A 514 -5.43 -2.41 21.23
C ILE A 514 -4.06 -3.03 21.54
N GLN A 515 -2.99 -2.58 20.87
CA GLN A 515 -1.63 -3.03 21.17
C GLN A 515 -1.18 -2.53 22.53
N ARG A 516 -1.44 -1.25 22.85
CA ARG A 516 -1.14 -0.69 24.18
C ARG A 516 -1.85 -1.45 25.31
N LEU A 517 -3.08 -1.91 25.05
CA LEU A 517 -3.81 -2.76 26.00
C LEU A 517 -3.14 -4.14 26.16
N ALA A 518 -2.74 -4.76 25.06
CA ALA A 518 -2.05 -6.05 25.08
C ALA A 518 -0.71 -5.98 25.84
N ASP A 519 0.05 -4.89 25.66
CA ASP A 519 1.31 -4.65 26.37
C ASP A 519 1.09 -4.47 27.90
N LYS A 520 0.02 -3.79 28.31
CA LYS A 520 -0.36 -3.68 29.73
C LYS A 520 -0.70 -5.04 30.33
N VAL A 521 -1.44 -5.87 29.61
CA VAL A 521 -1.79 -7.24 30.04
C VAL A 521 -0.53 -8.09 30.16
N ALA A 522 0.39 -8.01 29.20
CA ALA A 522 1.67 -8.72 29.23
C ALA A 522 2.54 -8.31 30.44
N ALA A 523 2.60 -7.02 30.77
CA ALA A 523 3.35 -6.50 31.89
C ALA A 523 2.86 -7.05 33.25
N TRP A 524 1.58 -7.38 33.39
CA TRP A 524 1.02 -8.01 34.57
C TRP A 524 1.16 -9.55 34.53
N PHE A 525 1.05 -10.11 33.34
CA PHE A 525 1.05 -11.57 33.13
C PHE A 525 2.39 -12.21 33.48
N VAL A 526 3.53 -11.59 33.11
CA VAL A 526 4.87 -12.16 33.36
C VAL A 526 5.17 -12.31 34.86
N PRO A 527 4.97 -11.28 35.73
CA PRO A 527 5.10 -11.46 37.16
C PRO A 527 4.18 -12.53 37.76
N ALA A 528 2.93 -12.61 37.26
CA ALA A 528 1.98 -13.63 37.72
C ALA A 528 2.49 -15.05 37.38
N VAL A 529 3.03 -15.26 36.20
CA VAL A 529 3.64 -16.52 35.79
C VAL A 529 4.83 -16.91 36.64
N LEU A 530 5.69 -15.93 36.98
CA LEU A 530 6.81 -16.18 37.89
C LEU A 530 6.33 -16.64 39.26
N ALA A 531 5.29 -16.01 39.80
CA ALA A 531 4.67 -16.44 41.05
C ALA A 531 4.11 -17.85 40.96
N VAL A 532 3.43 -18.20 39.85
CA VAL A 532 2.93 -19.56 39.60
C VAL A 532 4.07 -20.56 39.50
N ALA A 533 5.17 -20.23 38.81
CA ALA A 533 6.32 -21.11 38.68
C ALA A 533 6.99 -21.38 40.05
N VAL A 534 7.16 -20.34 40.91
CA VAL A 534 7.67 -20.48 42.27
C VAL A 534 6.73 -21.30 43.13
N SER A 535 5.41 -21.08 43.02
CA SER A 535 4.40 -21.86 43.73
C SER A 535 4.43 -23.34 43.30
N THR A 536 4.51 -23.58 41.98
CA THR A 536 4.63 -24.94 41.41
C THR A 536 5.89 -25.62 41.96
N PHE A 537 7.04 -24.94 41.92
CA PHE A 537 8.30 -25.46 42.46
C PHE A 537 8.13 -25.86 43.93
N THR A 538 7.57 -24.98 44.76
CA THR A 538 7.40 -25.19 46.19
C THR A 538 6.45 -26.35 46.48
N VAL A 539 5.30 -26.41 45.77
CA VAL A 539 4.34 -27.51 45.96
C VAL A 539 4.95 -28.88 45.60
N TRP A 540 5.65 -28.98 44.46
CA TRP A 540 6.30 -30.21 44.06
C TRP A 540 7.48 -30.59 44.94
N LEU A 541 8.19 -29.62 45.53
CA LEU A 541 9.27 -29.89 46.46
C LEU A 541 8.77 -30.50 47.77
N ILE A 542 7.58 -30.05 48.24
CA ILE A 542 6.99 -30.50 49.53
C ILE A 542 6.19 -31.79 49.37
N TRP A 543 5.29 -31.85 48.37
CA TRP A 543 4.31 -32.94 48.19
C TRP A 543 4.55 -33.82 46.97
N GLY A 544 5.57 -33.55 46.15
CA GLY A 544 5.84 -34.38 44.97
C GLY A 544 6.40 -35.77 45.31
N PRO A 545 6.31 -36.71 44.34
CA PRO A 545 6.98 -38.00 44.45
C PRO A 545 8.48 -37.88 44.37
N GLU A 546 9.20 -38.84 44.87
CA GLU A 546 10.69 -38.90 44.72
C GLU A 546 11.07 -39.18 43.28
N PRO A 547 12.04 -38.49 42.70
CA PRO A 547 12.89 -37.43 43.30
C PRO A 547 12.23 -36.06 43.22
N ARG A 548 11.77 -35.53 44.39
CA ARG A 548 10.95 -34.30 44.50
C ARG A 548 11.59 -33.07 43.83
N LEU A 549 12.90 -32.82 44.06
CA LEU A 549 13.55 -31.64 43.49
C LEU A 549 13.59 -31.69 41.94
N ALA A 550 13.79 -32.87 41.36
CA ALA A 550 13.76 -33.05 39.90
C ALA A 550 12.38 -32.66 39.35
N HIS A 551 11.32 -33.22 39.94
CA HIS A 551 9.94 -32.91 39.54
C HIS A 551 9.61 -31.43 39.77
N ALA A 552 10.09 -30.80 40.84
CA ALA A 552 9.89 -29.37 41.14
C ALA A 552 10.53 -28.49 40.08
N ILE A 553 11.77 -28.79 39.68
CA ILE A 553 12.51 -28.05 38.67
C ILE A 553 11.82 -28.18 37.28
N ILE A 554 11.51 -29.43 36.88
CA ILE A 554 10.91 -29.69 35.55
C ILE A 554 9.59 -28.97 35.40
N ASN A 555 8.69 -29.11 36.38
CA ASN A 555 7.36 -28.50 36.30
C ASN A 555 7.43 -26.96 36.37
N ALA A 556 8.30 -26.41 37.23
CA ALA A 556 8.51 -24.97 37.23
C ALA A 556 9.08 -24.44 35.90
N VAL A 557 10.06 -25.14 35.30
CA VAL A 557 10.61 -24.83 33.99
C VAL A 557 9.56 -24.95 32.90
N ALA A 558 8.75 -26.01 32.92
CA ALA A 558 7.65 -26.21 31.99
C ALA A 558 6.62 -25.04 32.07
N VAL A 559 6.28 -24.58 33.27
CA VAL A 559 5.42 -23.40 33.49
C VAL A 559 6.04 -22.14 32.90
N LEU A 560 7.33 -21.88 33.16
CA LEU A 560 8.02 -20.70 32.61
C LEU A 560 8.05 -20.70 31.09
N ILE A 561 8.21 -21.86 30.46
CA ILE A 561 8.29 -21.99 29.01
C ILE A 561 6.92 -21.83 28.36
N ILE A 562 5.91 -22.57 28.81
CA ILE A 562 4.58 -22.55 28.18
C ILE A 562 3.88 -21.20 28.33
N ALA A 563 4.20 -20.49 29.38
CA ALA A 563 3.64 -19.18 29.65
C ALA A 563 4.28 -18.05 28.81
N CYS A 564 5.28 -18.34 27.97
CA CYS A 564 5.87 -17.33 27.12
C CYS A 564 4.83 -16.70 26.18
N PRO A 565 4.56 -15.38 26.25
CA PRO A 565 3.60 -14.73 25.36
C PRO A 565 4.22 -14.36 24.00
N CYS A 566 4.99 -15.28 23.39
CA CYS A 566 5.73 -15.03 22.15
C CYS A 566 4.84 -14.55 21.01
N ALA A 567 3.67 -15.17 20.86
CA ALA A 567 2.70 -14.82 19.81
C ALA A 567 2.01 -13.45 20.04
N LEU A 568 1.95 -12.97 21.29
CA LEU A 568 1.30 -11.70 21.63
C LEU A 568 1.98 -10.50 20.98
N GLY A 569 3.32 -10.49 20.96
CA GLY A 569 4.12 -9.44 20.33
C GLY A 569 3.95 -9.37 18.80
N LEU A 570 3.45 -10.46 18.18
CA LEU A 570 3.22 -10.56 16.73
C LEU A 570 1.78 -10.30 16.33
N ALA A 571 0.82 -10.51 17.23
CA ALA A 571 -0.60 -10.55 16.95
C ALA A 571 -1.12 -9.27 16.26
N THR A 572 -0.72 -8.12 16.75
CA THR A 572 -1.16 -6.82 16.23
C THR A 572 -0.30 -6.33 15.07
N PRO A 573 1.05 -6.26 15.18
CA PRO A 573 1.87 -5.71 14.11
C PRO A 573 1.73 -6.47 12.78
N MET A 574 1.67 -7.80 12.82
CA MET A 574 1.52 -8.60 11.61
C MET A 574 0.18 -8.36 10.90
N ALA A 575 -0.91 -8.24 11.65
CA ALA A 575 -2.22 -7.95 11.08
C ALA A 575 -2.28 -6.53 10.45
N ILE A 576 -1.69 -5.53 11.12
CA ILE A 576 -1.59 -4.15 10.63
C ILE A 576 -0.73 -4.12 9.35
N MET A 577 0.46 -4.70 9.37
CA MET A 577 1.36 -4.72 8.21
C MET A 577 0.73 -5.38 6.98
N VAL A 578 0.06 -6.51 7.16
CA VAL A 578 -0.63 -7.21 6.06
C VAL A 578 -1.84 -6.40 5.60
N GLY A 579 -2.60 -5.83 6.54
CA GLY A 579 -3.79 -5.04 6.28
C GLY A 579 -3.47 -3.75 5.52
N THR A 580 -2.51 -2.96 6.00
CA THR A 580 -2.09 -1.70 5.33
C THR A 580 -1.53 -1.96 3.94
N GLY A 581 -0.72 -3.03 3.77
CA GLY A 581 -0.24 -3.43 2.46
C GLY A 581 -1.36 -3.92 1.50
N ARG A 582 -2.44 -4.50 2.02
CA ARG A 582 -3.63 -4.87 1.22
C ARG A 582 -4.46 -3.65 0.88
N GLY A 583 -4.60 -2.71 1.82
CA GLY A 583 -5.29 -1.43 1.63
C GLY A 583 -4.64 -0.60 0.53
N ALA A 584 -3.33 -0.41 0.60
CA ALA A 584 -2.57 0.37 -0.38
C ALA A 584 -2.78 -0.13 -1.82
N ARG A 585 -2.78 -1.46 -2.03
CA ARG A 585 -3.10 -2.05 -3.35
C ARG A 585 -4.56 -1.87 -3.77
N GLY A 586 -5.46 -1.58 -2.85
CA GLY A 586 -6.87 -1.29 -3.11
C GLY A 586 -7.19 0.20 -3.15
N GLY A 587 -6.17 1.07 -3.27
CA GLY A 587 -6.34 2.51 -3.32
C GLY A 587 -6.69 3.14 -1.96
N VAL A 588 -6.52 2.42 -0.85
CA VAL A 588 -6.78 2.89 0.51
C VAL A 588 -5.46 3.04 1.26
N LEU A 589 -5.04 4.27 1.49
CA LEU A 589 -3.84 4.58 2.25
C LEU A 589 -4.20 4.87 3.71
N ILE A 590 -3.50 4.23 4.61
CA ILE A 590 -3.71 4.36 6.05
C ILE A 590 -2.47 5.03 6.64
N LYS A 591 -2.63 6.18 7.28
CA LYS A 591 -1.53 6.96 7.87
C LYS A 591 -1.04 6.38 9.19
N ASN A 592 -1.96 5.83 10.00
CA ASN A 592 -1.62 5.23 11.28
C ASN A 592 -2.58 4.09 11.68
N ALA A 593 -2.11 3.22 12.56
CA ALA A 593 -2.87 2.07 13.04
C ALA A 593 -4.08 2.47 13.89
N GLU A 594 -4.06 3.64 14.51
CA GLU A 594 -5.15 4.18 15.31
C GLU A 594 -6.36 4.53 14.44
N ALA A 595 -6.14 5.16 13.27
CA ALA A 595 -7.21 5.43 12.30
C ALA A 595 -7.86 4.13 11.81
N LEU A 596 -7.04 3.08 11.55
CA LEU A 596 -7.55 1.77 11.17
C LEU A 596 -8.41 1.13 12.28
N GLU A 597 -7.96 1.18 13.53
CA GLU A 597 -8.73 0.66 14.67
C GLU A 597 -10.02 1.46 14.89
N THR A 598 -9.93 2.79 14.82
CA THR A 598 -11.04 3.70 15.08
C THR A 598 -12.09 3.61 13.96
N LEU A 599 -11.68 3.53 12.69
CA LEU A 599 -12.61 3.32 11.57
C LEU A 599 -13.45 2.05 11.76
N ALA A 600 -12.92 0.99 12.36
CA ALA A 600 -13.71 -0.21 12.68
C ALA A 600 -14.81 0.04 13.70
N LYS A 601 -14.70 1.08 14.53
CA LYS A 601 -15.64 1.46 15.61
C LYS A 601 -16.61 2.57 15.20
N VAL A 602 -16.34 3.28 14.10
CA VAL A 602 -17.17 4.37 13.60
C VAL A 602 -18.63 3.90 13.45
N ASP A 603 -19.55 4.69 13.93
CA ASP A 603 -21.01 4.51 13.78
C ASP A 603 -21.65 5.58 12.92
N THR A 604 -21.02 6.74 12.78
CA THR A 604 -21.54 7.89 12.03
C THR A 604 -20.48 8.38 11.04
N LEU A 605 -20.86 8.47 9.77
CA LEU A 605 -20.06 8.99 8.70
C LEU A 605 -20.63 10.30 8.22
N VAL A 606 -19.84 11.34 8.27
CA VAL A 606 -20.14 12.66 7.72
C VAL A 606 -19.45 12.77 6.37
N LEU A 607 -20.21 13.09 5.33
CA LEU A 607 -19.72 13.25 3.96
C LEU A 607 -19.87 14.71 3.54
N ASP A 608 -18.81 15.32 3.04
CA ASP A 608 -18.94 16.56 2.30
C ASP A 608 -19.64 16.31 0.96
N LYS A 609 -20.32 17.32 0.42
CA LYS A 609 -20.95 17.20 -0.90
C LYS A 609 -19.93 17.33 -2.02
N THR A 610 -19.27 18.50 -2.08
CA THR A 610 -18.45 18.93 -3.22
C THR A 610 -17.15 18.11 -3.32
N GLY A 611 -16.84 17.59 -4.54
CA GLY A 611 -15.63 16.75 -4.75
C GLY A 611 -15.67 15.37 -4.07
N THR A 612 -16.61 15.16 -3.13
CA THR A 612 -16.78 13.89 -2.40
C THR A 612 -17.95 13.08 -2.95
N LEU A 613 -19.18 13.57 -2.82
CA LEU A 613 -20.39 12.95 -3.42
C LEU A 613 -20.55 13.34 -4.88
N THR A 614 -20.06 14.52 -5.25
CA THR A 614 -20.11 15.10 -6.59
C THR A 614 -18.71 15.13 -7.21
N GLN A 615 -18.61 15.46 -8.49
CA GLN A 615 -17.33 15.50 -9.22
C GLN A 615 -16.42 16.65 -8.76
N GLY A 616 -17.01 17.73 -8.23
CA GLY A 616 -16.29 18.93 -7.79
C GLY A 616 -16.06 19.93 -8.91
N SER A 617 -16.61 19.69 -10.08
CA SER A 617 -16.60 20.57 -11.24
C SER A 617 -18.02 20.90 -11.64
N PRO A 618 -18.47 22.19 -11.49
CA PRO A 618 -19.77 22.60 -12.00
C PRO A 618 -19.85 22.43 -13.52
N GLU A 619 -20.98 21.94 -14.01
CA GLU A 619 -21.25 21.74 -15.44
C GLU A 619 -22.58 22.41 -15.81
N LEU A 620 -22.70 22.93 -17.05
CA LEU A 620 -23.94 23.42 -17.60
C LEU A 620 -24.87 22.23 -17.93
N MET A 621 -25.94 22.06 -17.15
CA MET A 621 -26.83 20.89 -17.25
C MET A 621 -28.06 21.19 -18.13
N THR A 622 -28.65 22.37 -17.96
CA THR A 622 -29.94 22.72 -18.57
C THR A 622 -29.86 24.14 -19.15
N VAL A 623 -30.36 24.28 -20.37
CA VAL A 623 -30.55 25.59 -20.99
C VAL A 623 -32.03 25.71 -21.36
N VAL A 624 -32.67 26.81 -20.99
CA VAL A 624 -34.05 27.13 -21.33
C VAL A 624 -34.06 28.46 -22.05
N ALA A 625 -34.25 28.47 -23.33
CA ALA A 625 -34.42 29.68 -24.11
C ALA A 625 -35.83 30.30 -23.94
N PHE A 626 -35.92 31.63 -24.00
CA PHE A 626 -37.17 32.39 -23.85
C PHE A 626 -37.21 33.61 -24.77
N GLY A 627 -38.37 34.13 -25.04
CA GLY A 627 -38.54 35.38 -25.81
C GLY A 627 -38.21 35.26 -27.28
N GLY A 628 -38.20 34.06 -27.87
CA GLY A 628 -37.85 33.81 -29.25
C GLY A 628 -36.36 33.57 -29.55
N GLU A 629 -35.55 33.52 -28.48
CA GLU A 629 -34.13 33.15 -28.59
C GLU A 629 -33.97 31.65 -28.75
N THR A 630 -32.79 31.20 -29.29
CA THR A 630 -32.43 29.79 -29.36
C THR A 630 -31.44 29.46 -28.22
N GLU A 631 -31.41 28.22 -27.76
CA GLU A 631 -30.50 27.76 -26.70
C GLU A 631 -29.02 28.04 -27.06
N ASP A 632 -28.59 27.75 -28.28
CA ASP A 632 -27.24 28.02 -28.77
C ASP A 632 -26.89 29.53 -28.72
N ARG A 633 -27.87 30.38 -29.02
CA ARG A 633 -27.62 31.84 -28.96
C ARG A 633 -27.52 32.34 -27.56
N VAL A 634 -28.37 31.86 -26.65
CA VAL A 634 -28.31 32.20 -25.21
C VAL A 634 -26.96 31.74 -24.64
N VAL A 635 -26.58 30.49 -24.89
CA VAL A 635 -25.28 29.98 -24.44
C VAL A 635 -24.11 30.79 -25.01
N ARG A 636 -24.13 31.07 -26.31
CA ARG A 636 -23.07 31.87 -26.96
C ARG A 636 -22.93 33.26 -26.35
N LEU A 637 -24.04 33.98 -26.15
CA LEU A 637 -24.01 35.33 -25.60
C LEU A 637 -23.56 35.36 -24.15
N VAL A 638 -24.11 34.45 -23.32
CA VAL A 638 -23.75 34.37 -21.91
C VAL A 638 -22.32 33.89 -21.73
N ALA A 639 -21.89 32.85 -22.46
CA ALA A 639 -20.51 32.35 -22.41
C ALA A 639 -19.51 33.41 -22.87
N SER A 640 -19.84 34.16 -23.94
CA SER A 640 -19.00 35.29 -24.40
C SER A 640 -18.86 36.35 -23.33
N LEU A 641 -19.92 36.66 -22.56
CA LEU A 641 -19.89 37.59 -21.46
C LEU A 641 -19.09 37.06 -20.27
N GLU A 642 -19.33 35.79 -19.87
CA GLU A 642 -18.69 35.13 -18.71
C GLU A 642 -17.19 34.85 -18.95
N ARG A 643 -16.71 34.90 -20.19
CA ARG A 643 -15.26 34.83 -20.51
C ARG A 643 -14.44 35.92 -19.79
N GLY A 644 -15.09 37.04 -19.44
CA GLY A 644 -14.47 38.10 -18.63
C GLY A 644 -14.56 37.85 -17.11
N SER A 645 -15.22 36.77 -16.66
CA SER A 645 -15.49 36.45 -15.27
C SER A 645 -14.52 35.40 -14.74
N GLU A 646 -14.09 35.54 -13.49
CA GLU A 646 -13.31 34.51 -12.78
C GLU A 646 -14.21 33.56 -11.94
N HIS A 647 -15.54 33.69 -12.07
CA HIS A 647 -16.47 32.91 -11.27
C HIS A 647 -16.61 31.47 -11.77
N PRO A 648 -16.57 30.43 -10.89
CA PRO A 648 -16.64 29.03 -11.32
C PRO A 648 -17.89 28.68 -12.15
N LEU A 649 -19.05 29.34 -11.89
CA LEU A 649 -20.26 29.14 -12.69
C LEU A 649 -20.09 29.71 -14.11
N GLY A 650 -19.41 30.84 -14.25
CA GLY A 650 -19.08 31.40 -15.55
C GLY A 650 -18.14 30.51 -16.35
N ALA A 651 -17.11 29.94 -15.68
CA ALA A 651 -16.19 29.01 -16.30
C ALA A 651 -16.94 27.77 -16.85
N ALA A 652 -17.88 27.21 -16.10
CA ALA A 652 -18.70 26.07 -16.54
C ALA A 652 -19.52 26.38 -17.81
N ILE A 653 -20.05 27.59 -17.94
CA ILE A 653 -20.80 27.98 -19.13
C ILE A 653 -19.86 28.17 -20.32
N VAL A 654 -18.69 28.74 -20.10
CA VAL A 654 -17.65 28.94 -21.15
C VAL A 654 -17.16 27.58 -21.67
N GLU A 655 -16.82 26.65 -20.75
CA GLU A 655 -16.35 25.31 -21.10
C GLU A 655 -17.41 24.52 -21.90
N ALA A 656 -18.67 24.58 -21.49
CA ALA A 656 -19.75 23.94 -22.22
C ALA A 656 -19.94 24.51 -23.63
N ALA A 657 -19.80 25.83 -23.80
CA ALA A 657 -19.87 26.48 -25.09
C ALA A 657 -18.71 26.09 -26.01
N GLU A 658 -17.48 26.05 -25.47
CA GLU A 658 -16.28 25.66 -26.22
C GLU A 658 -16.33 24.17 -26.61
N ALA A 659 -16.79 23.30 -25.71
CA ALA A 659 -16.98 21.87 -25.98
C ALA A 659 -18.03 21.62 -27.07
N SER A 660 -19.04 22.50 -27.18
CA SER A 660 -20.06 22.45 -28.24
C SER A 660 -19.58 23.11 -29.56
N GLY A 661 -18.35 23.60 -29.61
CA GLY A 661 -17.79 24.24 -30.80
C GLY A 661 -18.38 25.64 -31.08
N ILE A 662 -18.96 26.31 -30.08
CA ILE A 662 -19.55 27.64 -30.21
C ILE A 662 -18.45 28.70 -30.18
N HIS A 663 -18.36 29.51 -31.26
CA HIS A 663 -17.41 30.61 -31.29
C HIS A 663 -17.84 31.74 -30.34
N LEU A 664 -16.97 32.06 -29.36
CA LEU A 664 -17.18 33.12 -28.38
C LEU A 664 -16.66 34.47 -28.91
N ILE A 665 -17.39 35.54 -28.59
CA ILE A 665 -17.10 36.89 -28.97
C ILE A 665 -16.52 37.64 -27.75
N PRO A 666 -15.43 38.41 -27.86
CA PRO A 666 -14.93 39.19 -26.73
C PRO A 666 -15.98 40.20 -26.23
N PRO A 667 -16.19 40.33 -24.90
CA PRO A 667 -17.12 41.28 -24.35
C PRO A 667 -16.56 42.69 -24.38
N ASP A 668 -17.42 43.67 -24.73
CA ASP A 668 -17.13 45.10 -24.58
C ASP A 668 -17.83 45.63 -23.32
N GLY A 669 -17.15 46.51 -22.57
CA GLY A 669 -17.74 47.16 -21.39
C GLY A 669 -18.14 46.19 -20.28
N PHE A 670 -17.41 45.07 -20.09
CA PHE A 670 -17.67 44.06 -19.05
C PHE A 670 -17.67 44.72 -17.65
N ARG A 671 -18.71 44.41 -16.87
CA ARG A 671 -18.83 44.83 -15.46
C ARG A 671 -19.34 43.64 -14.63
N SER A 672 -18.61 43.31 -13.59
CA SER A 672 -19.06 42.37 -12.56
C SER A 672 -19.77 43.12 -11.43
N LEU A 673 -20.97 42.70 -11.10
CA LEU A 673 -21.79 43.22 -10.02
C LEU A 673 -21.76 42.22 -8.86
N THR A 674 -21.00 42.51 -7.83
CA THR A 674 -20.71 41.61 -6.71
C THR A 674 -21.98 41.02 -6.10
N GLY A 675 -22.09 39.69 -6.09
CA GLY A 675 -23.22 38.94 -5.53
C GLY A 675 -24.50 38.98 -6.36
N ARG A 676 -24.45 39.51 -7.60
CA ARG A 676 -25.61 39.63 -8.51
C ARG A 676 -25.39 38.97 -9.84
N GLY A 677 -24.26 39.22 -10.52
CA GLY A 677 -23.92 38.68 -11.84
C GLY A 677 -23.04 39.61 -12.65
N VAL A 678 -23.10 39.49 -13.95
CA VAL A 678 -22.25 40.22 -14.92
C VAL A 678 -23.09 40.88 -16.00
N VAL A 679 -22.65 42.02 -16.51
CA VAL A 679 -23.28 42.76 -17.60
C VAL A 679 -22.22 43.28 -18.58
N GLY A 680 -22.56 43.35 -19.87
CA GLY A 680 -21.65 43.83 -20.91
C GLY A 680 -22.30 43.82 -22.30
N MET A 681 -21.53 44.29 -23.30
CA MET A 681 -21.95 44.30 -24.70
C MET A 681 -21.32 43.14 -25.45
N ILE A 682 -22.08 42.34 -26.15
CA ILE A 682 -21.63 41.22 -26.98
C ILE A 682 -22.15 41.39 -28.39
N GLY A 683 -21.28 41.67 -29.32
CA GLY A 683 -21.66 41.84 -30.73
C GLY A 683 -22.71 42.91 -30.99
N GLY A 684 -22.74 43.97 -30.17
CA GLY A 684 -23.70 45.06 -30.27
C GLY A 684 -25.02 44.85 -29.48
N HIS A 685 -25.15 43.74 -28.75
CA HIS A 685 -26.28 43.46 -27.86
C HIS A 685 -25.89 43.65 -26.40
N GLU A 686 -26.76 44.29 -25.61
CA GLU A 686 -26.57 44.38 -24.17
C GLU A 686 -26.99 43.06 -23.54
N VAL A 687 -26.03 42.38 -22.89
CA VAL A 687 -26.24 41.06 -22.25
C VAL A 687 -26.01 41.18 -20.77
N ALA A 688 -26.92 40.62 -19.99
CA ALA A 688 -26.76 40.45 -18.54
C ALA A 688 -26.99 38.99 -18.15
N ALA A 689 -26.13 38.47 -17.27
CA ALA A 689 -26.22 37.14 -16.73
C ALA A 689 -26.05 37.18 -15.21
N GLY A 690 -26.95 36.54 -14.44
CA GLY A 690 -26.85 36.57 -13.00
C GLY A 690 -28.08 36.01 -12.27
N ASN A 691 -28.17 36.33 -11.00
CA ASN A 691 -29.32 35.90 -10.16
C ASN A 691 -30.57 36.74 -10.41
N GLU A 692 -31.67 36.31 -9.82
CA GLU A 692 -32.98 36.98 -9.91
C GLU A 692 -32.93 38.48 -9.54
N ARG A 693 -32.12 38.86 -8.51
CA ARG A 693 -31.95 40.25 -8.06
C ARG A 693 -31.33 41.14 -9.13
N LEU A 694 -30.45 40.61 -9.97
CA LEU A 694 -29.86 41.38 -11.08
C LEU A 694 -30.94 41.80 -12.07
N LEU A 695 -31.84 40.88 -12.46
CA LEU A 695 -32.87 41.17 -13.43
C LEU A 695 -33.93 42.12 -12.85
N GLU A 696 -34.27 42.01 -11.54
CA GLU A 696 -35.13 42.92 -10.84
C GLU A 696 -34.57 44.35 -10.82
N GLU A 697 -33.27 44.49 -10.58
CA GLU A 697 -32.58 45.80 -10.60
C GLU A 697 -32.55 46.44 -12.00
N LEU A 698 -32.40 45.57 -13.01
CA LEU A 698 -32.47 46.01 -14.41
C LEU A 698 -33.92 46.18 -14.91
N HIS A 699 -34.91 46.02 -14.04
CA HIS A 699 -36.35 46.15 -14.32
C HIS A 699 -36.84 45.23 -15.44
N ILE A 700 -36.26 44.03 -15.57
CA ILE A 700 -36.59 43.03 -16.57
C ILE A 700 -37.67 42.10 -16.03
N ASP A 701 -38.80 42.00 -16.74
CA ASP A 701 -39.83 41.05 -16.39
C ASP A 701 -39.42 39.61 -16.66
N MET A 702 -39.43 38.79 -15.61
CA MET A 702 -39.05 37.38 -15.68
C MET A 702 -40.24 36.46 -15.99
N GLY A 703 -41.47 36.95 -15.85
CA GLY A 703 -42.69 36.24 -16.24
C GLY A 703 -42.70 34.71 -15.96
N GLU A 704 -42.86 33.91 -17.01
CA GLU A 704 -42.89 32.45 -16.94
C GLU A 704 -41.53 31.81 -16.58
N LEU A 705 -40.43 32.56 -16.53
CA LEU A 705 -39.11 32.01 -16.18
C LEU A 705 -39.01 31.70 -14.69
N LYS A 706 -39.69 32.44 -13.80
CA LYS A 706 -39.63 32.20 -12.36
C LYS A 706 -40.05 30.76 -11.95
N PRO A 707 -41.23 30.25 -12.34
CA PRO A 707 -41.60 28.87 -11.98
C PRO A 707 -40.68 27.82 -12.63
N LYS A 708 -40.11 28.06 -13.81
CA LYS A 708 -39.14 27.19 -14.43
C LYS A 708 -37.83 27.19 -13.64
N ALA A 709 -37.34 28.36 -13.22
CA ALA A 709 -36.16 28.49 -12.38
C ALA A 709 -36.32 27.76 -11.02
N GLU A 710 -37.53 27.85 -10.42
CA GLU A 710 -37.83 27.12 -9.18
C GLU A 710 -37.82 25.60 -9.40
N ALA A 711 -38.34 25.11 -10.52
CA ALA A 711 -38.32 23.71 -10.87
C ALA A 711 -36.87 23.20 -11.04
N MET A 712 -36.00 23.96 -11.73
CA MET A 712 -34.56 23.66 -11.88
C MET A 712 -33.84 23.67 -10.53
N ARG A 713 -34.10 24.67 -9.66
CA ARG A 713 -33.55 24.71 -8.29
C ARG A 713 -33.98 23.51 -7.45
N ASN A 714 -35.23 23.08 -7.57
CA ASN A 714 -35.74 21.87 -6.92
C ASN A 714 -35.07 20.56 -7.48
N GLY A 715 -34.56 20.63 -8.71
CA GLY A 715 -33.71 19.60 -9.31
C GLY A 715 -32.27 19.60 -8.81
N GLY A 716 -31.85 20.63 -8.06
CA GLY A 716 -30.48 20.76 -7.53
C GLY A 716 -29.59 21.68 -8.36
N GLU A 717 -30.13 22.40 -9.34
CA GLU A 717 -29.34 23.28 -10.21
C GLU A 717 -29.23 24.68 -9.61
N THR A 718 -28.09 25.32 -9.82
CA THR A 718 -27.91 26.77 -9.61
C THR A 718 -28.36 27.47 -10.89
N VAL A 719 -29.35 28.33 -10.79
CA VAL A 719 -29.96 28.94 -11.97
C VAL A 719 -29.39 30.35 -12.19
N VAL A 720 -28.85 30.56 -13.38
CA VAL A 720 -28.42 31.87 -13.91
C VAL A 720 -29.49 32.36 -14.89
N PHE A 721 -30.01 33.57 -14.64
CA PHE A 721 -30.90 34.23 -15.55
C PHE A 721 -30.12 35.00 -16.60
N ALA A 722 -30.55 34.90 -17.83
CA ALA A 722 -29.97 35.65 -18.96
C ALA A 722 -30.96 36.65 -19.53
N SER A 723 -30.44 37.83 -19.87
CA SER A 723 -31.23 38.83 -20.61
C SER A 723 -30.42 39.40 -21.77
N VAL A 724 -31.11 39.81 -22.81
CA VAL A 724 -30.57 40.43 -24.02
C VAL A 724 -31.43 41.65 -24.37
N ASP A 725 -30.76 42.80 -24.57
CA ASP A 725 -31.38 44.06 -24.94
C ASP A 725 -32.57 44.48 -24.01
N GLY A 726 -32.38 44.29 -22.70
CA GLY A 726 -33.39 44.58 -21.70
C GLY A 726 -34.61 43.63 -21.64
N ARG A 727 -34.56 42.48 -22.26
CA ARG A 727 -35.57 41.45 -22.25
C ARG A 727 -35.04 40.13 -21.72
N ALA A 728 -35.85 39.39 -20.98
CA ALA A 728 -35.49 38.07 -20.53
C ALA A 728 -35.28 37.13 -21.73
N ALA A 729 -34.10 36.49 -21.78
CA ALA A 729 -33.66 35.65 -22.90
C ALA A 729 -33.63 34.16 -22.54
N GLY A 730 -33.45 33.79 -21.26
CA GLY A 730 -33.43 32.42 -20.87
C GLY A 730 -32.88 32.14 -19.48
N LEU A 731 -32.76 30.84 -19.17
CA LEU A 731 -32.17 30.30 -17.94
C LEU A 731 -31.07 29.32 -18.27
N LEU A 732 -30.00 29.36 -17.50
CA LEU A 732 -28.93 28.37 -17.55
C LEU A 732 -28.84 27.70 -16.16
N GLY A 733 -29.00 26.37 -16.15
CA GLY A 733 -28.91 25.56 -14.97
C GLY A 733 -27.53 24.92 -14.86
N ILE A 734 -26.85 25.19 -13.77
CA ILE A 734 -25.50 24.69 -13.51
C ILE A 734 -25.55 23.83 -12.26
N ALA A 735 -25.00 22.63 -12.33
CA ALA A 735 -24.90 21.76 -11.18
C ALA A 735 -23.53 21.06 -11.17
N ASP A 736 -23.11 20.67 -9.98
CA ASP A 736 -21.97 19.76 -9.79
C ASP A 736 -22.49 18.32 -9.85
N PRO A 737 -22.20 17.55 -10.91
CA PRO A 737 -22.78 16.23 -11.12
C PRO A 737 -22.45 15.26 -9.98
N VAL A 738 -23.45 14.51 -9.54
CA VAL A 738 -23.25 13.42 -8.57
C VAL A 738 -22.47 12.29 -9.22
N LYS A 739 -21.43 11.81 -8.51
CA LYS A 739 -20.64 10.67 -8.99
C LYS A 739 -21.53 9.45 -9.21
N PRO A 740 -21.41 8.73 -10.34
CA PRO A 740 -22.29 7.60 -10.68
C PRO A 740 -22.34 6.51 -9.60
N GLU A 741 -21.24 6.29 -8.92
CA GLU A 741 -21.11 5.28 -7.87
C GLU A 741 -21.60 5.75 -6.48
N ALA A 742 -21.88 7.05 -6.29
CA ALA A 742 -22.19 7.63 -4.97
C ALA A 742 -23.41 6.98 -4.30
N ALA A 743 -24.50 6.82 -5.03
CA ALA A 743 -25.72 6.22 -4.49
C ALA A 743 -25.50 4.76 -4.06
N GLN A 744 -24.71 3.97 -4.83
CA GLN A 744 -24.40 2.60 -4.47
C GLN A 744 -23.48 2.54 -3.25
N ALA A 745 -22.46 3.38 -3.19
CA ALA A 745 -21.53 3.45 -2.07
C ALA A 745 -22.26 3.84 -0.77
N VAL A 746 -23.19 4.79 -0.81
CA VAL A 746 -24.01 5.16 0.34
C VAL A 746 -24.86 3.98 0.83
N ARG A 747 -25.48 3.22 -0.08
CA ARG A 747 -26.21 1.99 0.30
C ARG A 747 -25.29 0.98 0.99
N ASP A 748 -24.12 0.72 0.42
CA ASP A 748 -23.14 -0.23 0.96
C ASP A 748 -22.63 0.21 2.34
N LEU A 749 -22.34 1.51 2.54
CA LEU A 749 -21.94 2.06 3.84
C LEU A 749 -23.02 1.90 4.90
N ARG A 750 -24.30 2.07 4.53
CA ARG A 750 -25.43 1.80 5.43
C ARG A 750 -25.56 0.32 5.75
N HIS A 751 -25.34 -0.57 4.77
CA HIS A 751 -25.28 -2.02 5.03
C HIS A 751 -24.13 -2.41 5.97
N GLU A 752 -23.01 -1.68 5.91
CA GLU A 752 -21.93 -1.79 6.90
C GLU A 752 -22.29 -1.19 8.28
N GLY A 753 -23.53 -0.74 8.49
CA GLY A 753 -24.06 -0.26 9.77
C GLY A 753 -23.64 1.18 10.10
N LEU A 754 -23.35 2.02 9.10
CA LEU A 754 -23.02 3.42 9.29
C LEU A 754 -24.27 4.30 9.12
N ARG A 755 -24.45 5.25 10.02
CA ARG A 755 -25.32 6.41 9.83
C ARG A 755 -24.58 7.41 8.94
N VAL A 756 -25.19 7.81 7.83
CA VAL A 756 -24.56 8.73 6.87
C VAL A 756 -25.24 10.08 6.94
N VAL A 757 -24.47 11.13 7.14
CA VAL A 757 -24.89 12.54 7.22
C VAL A 757 -24.14 13.32 6.14
N MET A 758 -24.85 14.10 5.33
CA MET A 758 -24.22 14.97 4.33
C MET A 758 -24.10 16.39 4.87
N LEU A 759 -22.95 17.02 4.63
CA LEU A 759 -22.73 18.45 4.88
C LEU A 759 -22.45 19.18 3.58
N THR A 760 -22.97 20.40 3.45
CA THR A 760 -22.68 21.26 2.30
C THR A 760 -22.84 22.73 2.65
N GLY A 761 -22.05 23.58 1.96
CA GLY A 761 -22.24 25.04 1.98
C GLY A 761 -23.41 25.51 1.13
N ASP A 762 -23.99 24.64 0.29
CA ASP A 762 -25.14 24.99 -0.53
C ASP A 762 -26.39 25.25 0.30
N ASN A 763 -27.35 25.94 -0.32
CA ASN A 763 -28.67 26.16 0.30
C ASN A 763 -29.41 24.82 0.56
N GLU A 764 -30.37 24.86 1.46
CA GLU A 764 -31.10 23.69 1.90
C GLU A 764 -31.86 22.96 0.77
N THR A 765 -32.34 23.69 -0.24
CA THR A 765 -33.08 23.12 -1.39
C THR A 765 -32.16 22.27 -2.27
N THR A 766 -30.99 22.80 -2.62
CA THR A 766 -29.97 22.06 -3.41
C THR A 766 -29.44 20.87 -2.60
N ALA A 767 -29.16 21.06 -1.31
CA ALA A 767 -28.73 19.98 -0.42
C ALA A 767 -29.76 18.84 -0.36
N ALA A 768 -31.05 19.17 -0.23
CA ALA A 768 -32.14 18.20 -0.21
C ALA A 768 -32.25 17.41 -1.54
N ALA A 769 -32.05 18.08 -2.68
CA ALA A 769 -32.06 17.45 -3.99
C ALA A 769 -30.95 16.40 -4.14
N VAL A 770 -29.71 16.77 -3.84
CA VAL A 770 -28.55 15.85 -3.89
C VAL A 770 -28.73 14.72 -2.87
N ALA A 771 -29.12 15.02 -1.63
CA ALA A 771 -29.34 14.01 -0.58
C ALA A 771 -30.36 12.95 -1.03
N ARG A 772 -31.45 13.38 -1.68
CA ARG A 772 -32.49 12.50 -2.22
C ARG A 772 -31.93 11.62 -3.35
N GLN A 773 -31.13 12.19 -4.24
CA GLN A 773 -30.52 11.47 -5.38
C GLN A 773 -29.57 10.38 -4.91
N VAL A 774 -28.73 10.64 -3.89
CA VAL A 774 -27.80 9.66 -3.34
C VAL A 774 -28.42 8.75 -2.27
N GLY A 775 -29.65 9.05 -1.85
CA GLY A 775 -30.39 8.29 -0.84
C GLY A 775 -29.96 8.58 0.59
N ILE A 776 -29.45 9.77 0.90
CA ILE A 776 -29.12 10.22 2.27
C ILE A 776 -30.33 10.90 2.88
N SER A 777 -30.73 10.49 4.09
CA SER A 777 -31.88 11.04 4.81
C SER A 777 -31.55 12.21 5.75
N GLU A 778 -30.29 12.33 6.12
CA GLU A 778 -29.80 13.31 7.08
C GLU A 778 -28.76 14.22 6.42
N PHE A 779 -29.06 15.51 6.37
CA PHE A 779 -28.15 16.51 5.80
C PHE A 779 -28.25 17.83 6.53
N GLU A 780 -27.18 18.63 6.50
CA GLU A 780 -27.17 20.03 6.94
C GLU A 780 -26.65 20.89 5.77
N GLY A 781 -27.50 21.82 5.27
CA GLY A 781 -27.17 22.80 4.23
C GLY A 781 -26.75 24.15 4.80
N GLY A 782 -26.13 25.02 3.99
CA GLY A 782 -25.69 26.35 4.39
C GLY A 782 -24.58 26.36 5.44
N VAL A 783 -23.80 25.27 5.57
CA VAL A 783 -22.76 25.14 6.58
C VAL A 783 -21.48 25.83 6.11
N LEU A 784 -21.06 26.86 6.81
CA LEU A 784 -19.79 27.54 6.54
C LEU A 784 -18.60 26.60 6.88
N PRO A 785 -17.41 26.78 6.24
CA PRO A 785 -16.25 25.92 6.47
C PRO A 785 -15.90 25.77 7.96
N ASP A 786 -15.88 26.82 8.73
CA ASP A 786 -15.56 26.80 10.16
C ASP A 786 -16.60 26.03 10.99
N HIS A 787 -17.87 26.06 10.56
CA HIS A 787 -18.96 25.39 11.23
C HIS A 787 -19.02 23.87 10.96
N LYS A 788 -18.38 23.37 9.90
CA LYS A 788 -18.31 21.92 9.63
C LYS A 788 -17.68 21.14 10.81
N ALA A 789 -16.63 21.69 11.41
CA ALA A 789 -16.00 21.10 12.61
C ALA A 789 -16.94 21.12 13.83
N GLU A 790 -17.82 22.11 13.94
CA GLU A 790 -18.80 22.18 15.05
C GLU A 790 -19.88 21.12 14.93
N VAL A 791 -20.33 20.81 13.71
CA VAL A 791 -21.27 19.71 13.46
C VAL A 791 -20.64 18.37 13.88
N VAL A 792 -19.38 18.13 13.53
CA VAL A 792 -18.64 16.94 13.97
C VAL A 792 -18.56 16.89 15.51
N LYS A 793 -18.20 18.01 16.18
CA LYS A 793 -18.19 18.11 17.64
C LYS A 793 -19.56 17.85 18.27
N LYS A 794 -20.64 18.34 17.66
CA LYS A 794 -22.04 18.14 18.11
C LYS A 794 -22.36 16.64 18.11
N LEU A 795 -22.03 15.92 17.04
CA LEU A 795 -22.22 14.48 16.94
C LEU A 795 -21.37 13.72 17.97
N GLN A 796 -20.11 14.12 18.16
CA GLN A 796 -19.23 13.53 19.17
C GLN A 796 -19.76 13.72 20.61
N ARG A 797 -20.32 14.89 20.93
CA ARG A 797 -20.97 15.16 22.25
C ARG A 797 -22.19 14.27 22.49
N GLN A 798 -22.84 13.80 21.42
CA GLN A 798 -23.93 12.83 21.49
C GLN A 798 -23.42 11.38 21.71
N GLY A 799 -22.12 11.18 21.95
CA GLY A 799 -21.49 9.88 22.16
C GLY A 799 -21.23 9.09 20.86
N ARG A 800 -21.30 9.72 19.69
CA ARG A 800 -21.05 9.09 18.42
C ARG A 800 -19.55 9.01 18.12
N VAL A 801 -19.16 7.93 17.44
CA VAL A 801 -17.82 7.77 16.86
C VAL A 801 -17.87 8.19 15.40
N VAL A 802 -17.38 9.39 15.12
CA VAL A 802 -17.58 10.07 13.84
C VAL A 802 -16.37 9.90 12.93
N ALA A 803 -16.60 9.49 11.68
CA ALA A 803 -15.65 9.70 10.58
C ALA A 803 -16.14 10.86 9.71
N MET A 804 -15.22 11.68 9.19
CA MET A 804 -15.47 12.74 8.22
C MET A 804 -14.72 12.44 6.93
N ALA A 805 -15.43 12.52 5.79
CA ALA A 805 -14.80 12.42 4.47
C ALA A 805 -15.02 13.71 3.68
N GLY A 806 -13.93 14.25 3.11
CA GLY A 806 -13.89 15.48 2.35
C GLY A 806 -12.65 15.58 1.48
N ASP A 807 -12.62 16.55 0.56
CA ASP A 807 -11.53 16.72 -0.40
C ASP A 807 -10.82 18.08 -0.32
N GLY A 808 -11.48 19.09 0.26
CA GLY A 808 -11.06 20.48 0.23
C GLY A 808 -10.22 20.94 1.43
N ILE A 809 -9.59 22.10 1.25
CA ILE A 809 -8.94 22.85 2.34
C ILE A 809 -9.97 23.21 3.41
N ASN A 810 -11.20 23.50 2.98
CA ASN A 810 -12.32 23.89 3.84
C ASN A 810 -12.77 22.76 4.78
N ASP A 811 -12.43 21.52 4.47
CA ASP A 811 -12.76 20.35 5.27
C ASP A 811 -11.68 19.98 6.28
N ALA A 812 -10.45 20.49 6.12
CA ALA A 812 -9.32 20.11 6.97
C ALA A 812 -9.59 20.28 8.48
N PRO A 813 -10.26 21.33 8.97
CA PRO A 813 -10.63 21.45 10.38
C PRO A 813 -11.61 20.34 10.83
N ALA A 814 -12.57 19.97 9.98
CA ALA A 814 -13.55 18.92 10.29
C ALA A 814 -12.94 17.53 10.20
N LEU A 815 -12.03 17.29 9.22
CA LEU A 815 -11.24 16.07 9.09
C LEU A 815 -10.34 15.84 10.32
N ALA A 816 -9.67 16.88 10.80
CA ALA A 816 -8.85 16.83 12.00
C ALA A 816 -9.68 16.67 13.28
N GLN A 817 -10.90 17.23 13.34
CA GLN A 817 -11.79 17.13 14.49
C GLN A 817 -12.42 15.74 14.62
N ALA A 818 -12.69 15.05 13.51
CA ALA A 818 -13.29 13.73 13.52
C ALA A 818 -12.35 12.70 14.19
N GLN A 819 -12.92 11.63 14.78
CA GLN A 819 -12.08 10.54 15.25
C GLN A 819 -11.29 9.88 14.12
N VAL A 820 -11.82 9.90 12.89
CA VAL A 820 -11.11 9.50 11.68
C VAL A 820 -11.44 10.47 10.55
N GLY A 821 -10.45 11.23 10.09
CA GLY A 821 -10.54 11.97 8.85
C GLY A 821 -10.22 11.04 7.67
N VAL A 822 -10.98 11.17 6.59
CA VAL A 822 -10.80 10.45 5.33
C VAL A 822 -10.67 11.49 4.21
N ALA A 823 -9.49 11.64 3.65
CA ALA A 823 -9.25 12.55 2.53
C ALA A 823 -9.50 11.84 1.19
N MET A 824 -10.16 12.54 0.28
CA MET A 824 -10.29 12.10 -1.11
C MET A 824 -8.99 12.44 -1.84
N GLY A 825 -8.42 11.49 -2.60
CA GLY A 825 -7.12 11.64 -3.25
C GLY A 825 -7.08 12.66 -4.39
N THR A 826 -8.25 13.12 -4.85
CA THR A 826 -8.41 14.25 -5.76
C THR A 826 -8.31 15.60 -5.03
N GLY A 827 -8.32 15.58 -3.70
CA GLY A 827 -8.30 16.74 -2.84
C GLY A 827 -6.91 17.37 -2.66
N THR A 828 -6.87 18.40 -1.84
CA THR A 828 -5.65 19.16 -1.56
C THR A 828 -4.67 18.42 -0.66
N ASP A 829 -3.38 18.73 -0.77
CA ASP A 829 -2.33 18.17 0.10
C ASP A 829 -2.63 18.41 1.59
N VAL A 830 -3.26 19.55 1.93
CA VAL A 830 -3.67 19.89 3.30
C VAL A 830 -4.74 18.93 3.84
N ALA A 831 -5.70 18.53 3.01
CA ALA A 831 -6.71 17.54 3.39
C ALA A 831 -6.06 16.17 3.62
N MET A 832 -5.13 15.75 2.74
CA MET A 832 -4.40 14.49 2.90
C MET A 832 -3.52 14.48 4.15
N GLU A 833 -2.91 15.63 4.49
CA GLU A 833 -2.09 15.74 5.70
C GLU A 833 -2.92 15.68 6.98
N SER A 834 -4.12 16.26 6.98
CA SER A 834 -5.03 16.29 8.12
C SER A 834 -5.76 14.98 8.36
N ALA A 835 -5.86 14.11 7.35
CA ALA A 835 -6.61 12.86 7.42
C ALA A 835 -5.78 11.67 7.95
N GLY A 836 -6.46 10.75 8.63
CA GLY A 836 -5.89 9.46 9.04
C GLY A 836 -5.92 8.40 7.96
N ILE A 837 -6.79 8.59 6.95
CA ILE A 837 -6.95 7.69 5.78
C ILE A 837 -7.07 8.54 4.53
N THR A 838 -6.40 8.13 3.45
CA THR A 838 -6.49 8.78 2.13
C THR A 838 -6.96 7.78 1.09
N LEU A 839 -7.95 8.16 0.29
CA LEU A 839 -8.52 7.37 -0.80
C LEU A 839 -7.97 7.92 -2.13
N LEU A 840 -7.08 7.18 -2.77
CA LEU A 840 -6.26 7.67 -3.89
C LEU A 840 -7.03 8.28 -5.07
N LYS A 841 -8.20 7.74 -5.40
CA LYS A 841 -9.04 8.25 -6.50
C LYS A 841 -10.17 9.19 -6.08
N GLY A 842 -10.38 9.39 -4.80
CA GLY A 842 -11.58 10.09 -4.37
C GLY A 842 -12.87 9.33 -4.65
N ASP A 843 -12.79 8.02 -4.85
CA ASP A 843 -13.90 7.09 -5.08
C ASP A 843 -14.54 6.67 -3.76
N LEU A 844 -15.85 6.86 -3.64
CA LEU A 844 -16.61 6.45 -2.45
C LEU A 844 -16.64 4.93 -2.24
N ALA A 845 -16.48 4.12 -3.28
CA ALA A 845 -16.34 2.68 -3.14
C ALA A 845 -15.04 2.31 -2.39
N ALA A 846 -13.99 3.14 -2.50
CA ALA A 846 -12.79 2.97 -1.69
C ALA A 846 -13.05 3.17 -0.19
N LEU A 847 -14.01 4.03 0.19
CA LEU A 847 -14.43 4.19 1.59
C LEU A 847 -15.11 2.92 2.13
N VAL A 848 -15.94 2.27 1.31
CA VAL A 848 -16.52 0.96 1.64
C VAL A 848 -15.40 -0.07 1.82
N ARG A 849 -14.42 -0.10 0.89
CA ARG A 849 -13.23 -0.97 0.99
C ARG A 849 -12.44 -0.69 2.27
N ALA A 850 -12.22 0.57 2.61
CA ALA A 850 -11.52 0.98 3.83
C ALA A 850 -12.24 0.46 5.09
N ARG A 851 -13.56 0.58 5.14
CA ARG A 851 -14.39 0.09 6.24
C ARG A 851 -14.31 -1.43 6.39
N ARG A 852 -14.48 -2.15 5.30
CA ARG A 852 -14.38 -3.62 5.27
C ARG A 852 -13.00 -4.10 5.70
N LEU A 853 -11.96 -3.46 5.19
CA LEU A 853 -10.56 -3.74 5.57
C LEU A 853 -10.33 -3.54 7.06
N SER A 854 -10.74 -2.39 7.60
CA SER A 854 -10.61 -2.03 9.01
C SER A 854 -11.28 -3.09 9.91
N ARG A 855 -12.52 -3.49 9.62
CA ARG A 855 -13.23 -4.55 10.34
C ARG A 855 -12.53 -5.90 10.22
N ALA A 856 -12.04 -6.25 9.03
CA ALA A 856 -11.34 -7.52 8.81
C ALA A 856 -10.04 -7.58 9.61
N VAL A 857 -9.25 -6.50 9.62
CA VAL A 857 -8.01 -6.39 10.39
C VAL A 857 -8.29 -6.47 11.88
N MET A 858 -9.29 -5.74 12.39
CA MET A 858 -9.63 -5.78 13.81
C MET A 858 -10.16 -7.14 14.28
N ARG A 859 -10.94 -7.81 13.44
CA ARG A 859 -11.37 -9.20 13.70
C ARG A 859 -10.17 -10.13 13.75
N ASN A 860 -9.24 -9.98 12.83
CA ASN A 860 -8.01 -10.78 12.76
C ASN A 860 -7.13 -10.55 14.00
N ILE A 861 -6.94 -9.29 14.43
CA ILE A 861 -6.20 -8.97 15.65
C ILE A 861 -6.83 -9.63 16.87
N LYS A 862 -8.16 -9.55 17.03
CA LYS A 862 -8.87 -10.20 18.13
C LYS A 862 -8.69 -11.72 18.12
N GLN A 863 -8.73 -12.35 16.94
CA GLN A 863 -8.46 -13.80 16.78
C GLN A 863 -7.01 -14.13 17.13
N ASN A 864 -6.05 -13.32 16.68
CA ASN A 864 -4.64 -13.51 16.99
C ASN A 864 -4.36 -13.41 18.50
N LEU A 865 -4.96 -12.43 19.16
CA LEU A 865 -4.88 -12.28 20.62
C LEU A 865 -5.50 -13.47 21.33
N PHE A 866 -6.65 -13.95 20.86
CA PHE A 866 -7.28 -15.16 21.41
C PHE A 866 -6.34 -16.37 21.28
N PHE A 867 -5.75 -16.63 20.12
CA PHE A 867 -4.78 -17.71 19.94
C PHE A 867 -3.54 -17.54 20.84
N ALA A 868 -3.05 -16.32 20.97
CA ALA A 868 -1.88 -16.05 21.82
C ALA A 868 -2.16 -16.34 23.31
N PHE A 869 -3.38 -16.12 23.79
CA PHE A 869 -3.72 -16.34 25.21
C PHE A 869 -4.21 -17.75 25.52
N ILE A 870 -4.95 -18.41 24.62
CA ILE A 870 -5.57 -19.71 24.91
C ILE A 870 -4.54 -20.79 25.17
N TYR A 871 -3.43 -20.82 24.40
CA TYR A 871 -2.36 -21.80 24.61
C TYR A 871 -1.71 -21.64 25.99
N ASN A 872 -1.52 -20.41 26.45
CA ASN A 872 -0.92 -20.12 27.76
C ASN A 872 -1.91 -20.40 28.89
N SER A 873 -3.17 -19.99 28.75
CA SER A 873 -4.19 -20.19 29.78
C SER A 873 -4.49 -21.66 30.06
N LEU A 874 -4.46 -22.51 29.03
CA LEU A 874 -4.62 -23.94 29.18
C LEU A 874 -3.32 -24.66 29.57
N GLY A 875 -2.20 -24.18 29.02
CA GLY A 875 -0.90 -24.81 29.19
C GLY A 875 -0.30 -24.63 30.58
N VAL A 876 -0.45 -23.45 31.22
CA VAL A 876 0.12 -23.19 32.55
C VAL A 876 -0.42 -24.15 33.62
N PRO A 877 -1.72 -24.38 33.80
CA PRO A 877 -2.22 -25.37 34.72
C PRO A 877 -1.73 -26.79 34.42
N LEU A 878 -1.66 -27.16 33.13
CA LEU A 878 -1.16 -28.51 32.73
C LEU A 878 0.32 -28.67 33.08
N ALA A 879 1.13 -27.65 32.84
CA ALA A 879 2.55 -27.62 33.19
C ALA A 879 2.79 -27.63 34.70
N ALA A 880 1.92 -26.96 35.47
CA ALA A 880 1.96 -27.00 36.92
C ALA A 880 1.61 -28.39 37.50
N GLY A 881 1.10 -29.32 36.65
CA GLY A 881 0.83 -30.70 37.02
C GLY A 881 -0.57 -30.98 37.56
N ILE A 882 -1.58 -30.17 37.18
CA ILE A 882 -2.97 -30.35 37.64
C ILE A 882 -3.56 -31.73 37.28
N LEU A 883 -3.06 -32.39 36.22
CA LEU A 883 -3.49 -33.70 35.79
C LEU A 883 -2.77 -34.84 36.51
N TYR A 884 -1.66 -34.56 37.18
CA TYR A 884 -0.83 -35.60 37.80
C TYR A 884 -1.57 -36.39 38.89
N PRO A 885 -2.29 -35.76 39.84
CA PRO A 885 -2.93 -36.53 40.92
C PRO A 885 -3.96 -37.56 40.45
N LYS A 886 -4.60 -37.33 39.29
CA LYS A 886 -5.65 -38.22 38.79
C LYS A 886 -5.19 -39.15 37.67
N PHE A 887 -4.26 -38.69 36.83
CA PHE A 887 -3.87 -39.39 35.59
C PHE A 887 -2.38 -39.74 35.53
N GLY A 888 -1.57 -39.27 36.47
CA GLY A 888 -0.10 -39.43 36.43
C GLY A 888 0.62 -38.75 35.29
N ILE A 889 -0.06 -37.79 34.59
CA ILE A 889 0.45 -37.12 33.39
C ILE A 889 1.12 -35.80 33.78
N LEU A 890 2.35 -35.62 33.35
CA LEU A 890 3.13 -34.36 33.42
C LEU A 890 3.41 -33.84 32.03
N LEU A 891 3.40 -32.50 31.89
CA LEU A 891 3.75 -31.86 30.64
C LEU A 891 5.28 -31.69 30.52
N SER A 892 5.88 -32.39 29.54
CA SER A 892 7.31 -32.21 29.26
C SER A 892 7.62 -30.77 28.79
N PRO A 893 8.73 -30.16 29.23
CA PRO A 893 9.19 -28.85 28.75
C PRO A 893 9.35 -28.77 27.22
N ILE A 894 9.67 -29.90 26.57
CA ILE A 894 9.78 -29.97 25.10
C ILE A 894 8.41 -29.79 24.44
N ILE A 895 7.37 -30.45 24.97
CA ILE A 895 5.98 -30.33 24.47
C ILE A 895 5.48 -28.90 24.73
N ALA A 896 5.82 -28.31 25.88
CA ALA A 896 5.51 -26.92 26.19
C ALA A 896 6.12 -25.94 25.16
N ALA A 897 7.39 -26.13 24.81
CA ALA A 897 8.09 -25.31 23.81
C ALA A 897 7.50 -25.51 22.39
N ALA A 898 7.14 -26.75 22.03
CA ALA A 898 6.47 -27.04 20.77
C ALA A 898 5.10 -26.33 20.68
N ALA A 899 4.28 -26.39 21.73
CA ALA A 899 2.98 -25.71 21.79
C ALA A 899 3.12 -24.20 21.60
N MET A 900 4.15 -23.57 22.20
CA MET A 900 4.45 -22.16 21.99
C MET A 900 4.83 -21.82 20.53
N SER A 901 5.64 -22.66 19.90
CA SER A 901 5.99 -22.50 18.50
C SER A 901 4.77 -22.59 17.60
N PHE A 902 3.85 -23.51 17.87
CA PHE A 902 2.56 -23.64 17.19
C PHE A 902 1.65 -22.41 17.40
N SER A 903 1.65 -21.82 18.59
CA SER A 903 0.93 -20.56 18.86
C SER A 903 1.40 -19.46 17.91
N SER A 904 2.70 -19.26 17.78
CA SER A 904 3.28 -18.25 16.87
C SER A 904 2.95 -18.54 15.39
N VAL A 905 3.01 -19.80 14.96
CA VAL A 905 2.63 -20.21 13.60
C VAL A 905 1.14 -19.95 13.34
N SER A 906 0.28 -20.21 14.32
CA SER A 906 -1.17 -19.96 14.21
C SER A 906 -1.47 -18.47 14.00
N VAL A 907 -0.83 -17.60 14.77
CA VAL A 907 -0.96 -16.13 14.64
C VAL A 907 -0.47 -15.64 13.28
N ILE A 908 0.73 -16.07 12.84
CA ILE A 908 1.29 -15.68 11.55
C ILE A 908 0.37 -16.15 10.41
N SER A 909 -0.07 -17.42 10.45
CA SER A 909 -0.93 -17.99 9.42
C SER A 909 -2.26 -17.25 9.34
N ASN A 910 -2.87 -16.93 10.48
CA ASN A 910 -4.11 -16.17 10.53
C ASN A 910 -3.93 -14.75 10.01
N ALA A 911 -2.84 -14.05 10.36
CA ALA A 911 -2.54 -12.71 9.84
C ALA A 911 -2.36 -12.72 8.32
N LEU A 912 -1.69 -13.73 7.76
CA LEU A 912 -1.49 -13.86 6.31
C LEU A 912 -2.80 -14.09 5.53
N ARG A 913 -3.88 -14.57 6.15
CA ARG A 913 -5.21 -14.69 5.52
C ARG A 913 -5.75 -13.34 5.06
N LEU A 914 -5.35 -12.24 5.73
CA LEU A 914 -5.75 -10.88 5.32
C LEU A 914 -5.34 -10.51 3.88
N ARG A 915 -4.32 -11.16 3.31
CA ARG A 915 -3.93 -10.96 1.90
C ARG A 915 -5.04 -11.33 0.91
N ARG A 916 -5.92 -12.27 1.29
CA ARG A 916 -7.00 -12.80 0.45
C ARG A 916 -8.37 -12.20 0.76
N VAL A 917 -8.43 -11.19 1.63
CA VAL A 917 -9.69 -10.52 1.94
C VAL A 917 -10.19 -9.80 0.69
N LYS A 918 -11.43 -10.07 0.31
CA LYS A 918 -12.15 -9.32 -0.72
C LYS A 918 -12.57 -7.98 -0.11
N LEU A 919 -12.15 -6.90 -0.73
CA LEU A 919 -12.44 -5.51 -0.31
C LEU A 919 -13.61 -4.94 -1.11
#